data_82ba56c3b46e6abd0b5f100adefeae07
#
_entry.id   82ba56c3b46e6abd0b5f100adefeae07
#
_cell.length_a   1.000
_cell.length_b   1.000
_cell.length_c   1.000
_cell.angle_alpha   90.00
_cell.angle_beta   90.00
_cell.angle_gamma   90.00
#
_symmetry.space_group_name_H-M   'P 1'
#
loop_
_entity.id
_entity.type
_entity.pdbx_description
1 polymer ?
#
loop_
_entity_poly.entity_id
_entity_poly.type
_entity_poly.pdbx_seq_one_letter_code
_entity_poly.pdbx_strand_id
1 'polypeptide(L)'
;KLFIVESPAKSKTISKYLEGEYKVTSSVGHFRDIPKSSKDAIDIEAGFVPNYQIVPGKERVASELKSLCAKADEVILATDPDREGEAIAWHIAQICNLGNSKPQTLNSKQTGKSEIQNSKLKRIVFHEVTKPAILEALAHPRDIDDNLRKAQEARRVLDRLFGYDLSALIWKKVRYGLSAGRVQSPALRILMERERKIRAFRPKDYWVITAHTETKGKNPLVLACTEEPDKEAEAVRIVAEGKKGVWRVKDIEETNVRRAAPAPFTTSTLQQAASNRLGMAPAQTMRAAQGLYEAGHITYMRTDSTVLSATAQKEIASFVVGEYGTEYSTPRVHKTKSKSAQEAHEAVRPTHVGKKTVGGTPEQKRLYDLIWRRAIASQMADAAIARTKIIATTEAGGIPDFAAHGARTEFFGWLKADPDAKSDDVELPKVIKDEPLTLTDISSEKKQTEPPKRYTEAGLIKELEKRGIGRPSTYASIMKTLVDRAYVLRENRTLHPTELGDVVDTFLEENFADYISDSFTSEMEDDLDQIAEGKKDYVKLLKDFYGPFSKYVKEKTKTIGKLTNIGKAPANMRCPKCGSAMVIKLSRAGTFLSCERFPECDGARTMEGESFDTKKELKETGEKCPECGDSLPAGRQGKLVEREGKFGKFVGCSNYPKCKFIKKGAESEEAKRAADTGVVCPECKKGTLAERKGRFGVFYSCTNYPKCKFAIKAKPTGKLCPECSSLMMEGTKTIPERCSKKECLNHNPHKLLKK
;
A
#
# COMPACT_ATOMS: atom_id res chain seq x y z
N LYS A 1 -5.85 -35.76 13.81
CA LYS A 1 -6.59 -34.64 13.16
C LYS A 1 -5.61 -33.60 12.64
N LEU A 2 -5.89 -32.98 11.49
CA LEU A 2 -5.06 -31.95 10.84
C LEU A 2 -5.79 -30.61 10.84
N PHE A 3 -5.08 -29.56 11.26
CA PHE A 3 -5.60 -28.18 11.29
C PHE A 3 -4.75 -27.29 10.39
N ILE A 4 -5.33 -26.68 9.36
CA ILE A 4 -4.61 -25.91 8.33
C ILE A 4 -5.04 -24.45 8.35
N VAL A 5 -4.06 -23.56 8.50
CA VAL A 5 -4.22 -22.09 8.42
C VAL A 5 -3.40 -21.52 7.25
N GLU A 6 -3.52 -20.24 6.96
CA GLU A 6 -2.77 -19.62 5.86
C GLU A 6 -1.35 -19.21 6.24
N SER A 7 -1.04 -18.95 7.52
CA SER A 7 0.28 -18.42 7.90
C SER A 7 1.00 -19.25 8.97
N PRO A 8 2.36 -19.34 8.92
CA PRO A 8 3.15 -20.03 9.94
C PRO A 8 3.04 -19.39 11.33
N ALA A 9 2.85 -18.05 11.40
CA ALA A 9 2.71 -17.35 12.67
C ALA A 9 1.40 -17.75 13.37
N LYS A 10 0.29 -17.76 12.61
CA LYS A 10 -1.03 -18.20 13.09
C LYS A 10 -0.98 -19.67 13.52
N SER A 11 -0.32 -20.54 12.72
CA SER A 11 -0.11 -21.94 13.08
C SER A 11 0.59 -22.10 14.43
N LYS A 12 1.66 -21.32 14.68
CA LYS A 12 2.39 -21.33 15.95
C LYS A 12 1.54 -20.87 17.14
N THR A 13 0.69 -19.87 16.94
CA THR A 13 -0.20 -19.37 17.99
C THR A 13 -1.27 -20.41 18.33
N ILE A 14 -1.92 -20.97 17.32
CA ILE A 14 -3.02 -21.93 17.48
C ILE A 14 -2.53 -23.28 18.05
N SER A 15 -1.33 -23.74 17.65
CA SER A 15 -0.76 -24.96 18.21
C SER A 15 -0.66 -24.95 19.73
N LYS A 16 -0.51 -23.77 20.37
CA LYS A 16 -0.49 -23.65 21.83
C LYS A 16 -1.87 -23.79 22.47
N TYR A 17 -2.93 -23.57 21.71
CA TYR A 17 -4.30 -23.65 22.21
C TYR A 17 -4.92 -25.05 22.06
N LEU A 18 -4.45 -25.81 21.05
CA LEU A 18 -4.98 -27.10 20.65
C LEU A 18 -4.07 -28.27 21.08
N GLU A 19 -3.34 -28.13 22.18
CA GLU A 19 -2.31 -29.02 22.74
C GLU A 19 -2.52 -30.52 22.45
N GLY A 20 -1.74 -31.07 21.49
CA GLY A 20 -1.69 -32.51 21.21
C GLY A 20 -2.84 -33.14 20.41
N GLU A 21 -4.02 -32.52 20.37
CA GLU A 21 -5.19 -33.07 19.68
C GLU A 21 -5.11 -32.90 18.16
N TYR A 22 -4.53 -31.76 17.69
CA TYR A 22 -4.43 -31.41 16.30
C TYR A 22 -2.98 -31.18 15.86
N LYS A 23 -2.61 -31.73 14.70
CA LYS A 23 -1.40 -31.30 14.02
C LYS A 23 -1.69 -30.01 13.25
N VAL A 24 -1.18 -28.88 13.74
CA VAL A 24 -1.40 -27.57 13.11
C VAL A 24 -0.31 -27.28 12.08
N THR A 25 -0.70 -26.90 10.85
CA THR A 25 0.19 -26.52 9.75
C THR A 25 -0.33 -25.32 8.98
N SER A 26 0.42 -24.83 7.98
CA SER A 26 0.00 -23.69 7.18
C SER A 26 0.26 -23.88 5.69
N SER A 27 -0.57 -23.22 4.84
CA SER A 27 -0.38 -23.13 3.39
C SER A 27 0.69 -22.11 2.97
N VAL A 28 1.20 -21.32 3.92
CA VAL A 28 2.14 -20.22 3.65
C VAL A 28 1.56 -19.23 2.63
N GLY A 29 0.29 -18.82 2.78
CA GLY A 29 -0.46 -17.96 1.89
C GLY A 29 -0.96 -18.69 0.63
N HIS A 30 -1.20 -17.93 -0.43
CA HIS A 30 -1.58 -18.52 -1.72
C HIS A 30 -0.42 -19.33 -2.31
N PHE A 31 -0.68 -20.58 -2.63
CA PHE A 31 0.27 -21.51 -3.26
C PHE A 31 -0.17 -21.93 -4.68
N ARG A 32 -1.40 -21.59 -5.09
CA ARG A 32 -1.92 -21.70 -6.47
C ARG A 32 -2.37 -20.35 -6.97
N ASP A 33 -2.13 -20.06 -8.23
CA ASP A 33 -2.58 -18.82 -8.87
C ASP A 33 -2.72 -19.02 -10.39
N ILE A 34 -3.38 -18.05 -11.05
CA ILE A 34 -3.48 -17.96 -12.51
C ILE A 34 -2.10 -17.58 -13.07
N PRO A 35 -1.57 -18.26 -14.11
CA PRO A 35 -0.27 -17.96 -14.71
C PRO A 35 -0.18 -16.52 -15.22
N LYS A 36 0.95 -15.84 -14.92
CA LYS A 36 1.13 -14.43 -15.30
C LYS A 36 1.30 -14.20 -16.79
N SER A 37 1.87 -15.16 -17.52
CA SER A 37 2.35 -15.00 -18.90
C SER A 37 1.60 -15.84 -19.95
N SER A 38 0.69 -16.71 -19.55
CA SER A 38 -0.06 -17.57 -20.50
C SER A 38 -1.26 -16.82 -21.07
N LYS A 39 -1.47 -16.95 -22.40
CA LYS A 39 -2.68 -16.48 -23.06
C LYS A 39 -3.88 -17.34 -22.66
N ASP A 40 -3.63 -18.64 -22.38
CA ASP A 40 -4.64 -19.64 -22.02
C ASP A 40 -4.84 -19.74 -20.50
N ALA A 41 -4.53 -18.64 -19.78
CA ALA A 41 -4.66 -18.56 -18.34
C ALA A 41 -6.12 -18.67 -17.86
N ILE A 42 -7.06 -18.31 -18.73
CA ILE A 42 -8.52 -18.35 -18.49
C ILE A 42 -9.18 -18.92 -19.73
N ASP A 43 -9.95 -19.99 -19.55
CA ASP A 43 -10.80 -20.54 -20.61
C ASP A 43 -12.12 -19.76 -20.63
N ILE A 44 -12.23 -18.85 -21.60
CA ILE A 44 -13.39 -17.96 -21.76
C ILE A 44 -14.60 -18.73 -22.27
N GLU A 45 -14.40 -19.69 -23.20
CA GLU A 45 -15.48 -20.47 -23.85
C GLU A 45 -16.11 -21.46 -22.86
N ALA A 46 -15.28 -22.03 -21.97
CA ALA A 46 -15.78 -22.90 -20.91
C ALA A 46 -16.44 -22.12 -19.73
N GLY A 47 -16.69 -20.80 -19.88
CA GLY A 47 -17.33 -19.98 -18.85
C GLY A 47 -16.35 -19.30 -17.92
N PHE A 48 -15.24 -18.80 -18.44
CA PHE A 48 -14.17 -18.08 -17.73
C PHE A 48 -13.46 -18.92 -16.65
N VAL A 49 -13.23 -20.18 -16.94
CA VAL A 49 -12.58 -21.11 -16.01
C VAL A 49 -11.08 -20.79 -15.92
N PRO A 50 -10.55 -20.47 -14.72
CA PRO A 50 -9.13 -20.19 -14.54
C PRO A 50 -8.28 -21.47 -14.60
N ASN A 51 -7.17 -21.43 -15.31
CA ASN A 51 -6.19 -22.52 -15.34
C ASN A 51 -5.17 -22.34 -14.19
N TYR A 52 -5.56 -22.79 -13.00
CA TYR A 52 -4.73 -22.63 -11.81
C TYR A 52 -3.48 -23.50 -11.83
N GLN A 53 -2.34 -22.92 -11.51
CA GLN A 53 -1.04 -23.60 -11.39
C GLN A 53 -0.43 -23.34 -10.00
N ILE A 54 0.44 -24.28 -9.57
CA ILE A 54 1.22 -24.05 -8.34
C ILE A 54 2.19 -22.90 -8.61
N VAL A 55 2.23 -21.94 -7.69
CA VAL A 55 3.13 -20.79 -7.76
C VAL A 55 4.58 -21.28 -7.68
N PRO A 56 5.49 -20.85 -8.60
CA PRO A 56 6.89 -21.24 -8.57
C PRO A 56 7.52 -21.02 -7.18
N GLY A 57 8.15 -22.08 -6.65
CA GLY A 57 8.72 -22.11 -5.31
C GLY A 57 7.78 -22.54 -4.18
N LYS A 58 6.52 -22.90 -4.51
CA LYS A 58 5.52 -23.43 -3.56
C LYS A 58 5.26 -24.92 -3.72
N GLU A 59 5.98 -25.61 -4.59
CA GLU A 59 5.82 -27.03 -4.90
C GLU A 59 5.98 -27.90 -3.63
N ARG A 60 6.95 -27.57 -2.78
CA ARG A 60 7.19 -28.27 -1.52
C ARG A 60 6.01 -28.12 -0.56
N VAL A 61 5.45 -26.91 -0.45
CA VAL A 61 4.27 -26.65 0.41
C VAL A 61 3.08 -27.48 -0.06
N ALA A 62 2.81 -27.48 -1.38
CA ALA A 62 1.72 -28.25 -1.96
C ALA A 62 1.89 -29.77 -1.73
N SER A 63 3.11 -30.29 -1.92
CA SER A 63 3.42 -31.71 -1.68
C SER A 63 3.29 -32.10 -0.20
N GLU A 64 3.75 -31.25 0.70
CA GLU A 64 3.63 -31.45 2.14
C GLU A 64 2.16 -31.47 2.59
N LEU A 65 1.35 -30.51 2.11
CA LEU A 65 -0.09 -30.49 2.40
C LEU A 65 -0.78 -31.76 1.92
N LYS A 66 -0.51 -32.19 0.67
CA LYS A 66 -1.06 -33.47 0.16
C LYS A 66 -0.73 -34.67 1.06
N SER A 67 0.54 -34.78 1.45
CA SER A 67 1.00 -35.88 2.32
C SER A 67 0.34 -35.85 3.69
N LEU A 68 0.17 -34.67 4.29
CA LEU A 68 -0.46 -34.50 5.59
C LEU A 68 -1.98 -34.79 5.51
N CYS A 69 -2.66 -34.27 4.50
CA CYS A 69 -4.08 -34.53 4.29
C CYS A 69 -4.38 -36.01 4.05
N ALA A 70 -3.50 -36.72 3.32
CA ALA A 70 -3.68 -38.15 3.06
C ALA A 70 -3.66 -38.98 4.34
N LYS A 71 -2.81 -38.59 5.32
CA LYS A 71 -2.60 -39.29 6.60
C LYS A 71 -3.60 -38.91 7.69
N ALA A 72 -4.36 -37.85 7.51
CA ALA A 72 -5.27 -37.36 8.54
C ALA A 72 -6.65 -38.03 8.40
N ASP A 73 -7.31 -38.32 9.50
CA ASP A 73 -8.71 -38.78 9.54
C ASP A 73 -9.70 -37.63 9.40
N GLU A 74 -9.34 -36.46 9.92
CA GLU A 74 -10.11 -35.24 9.87
C GLU A 74 -9.22 -34.06 9.49
N VAL A 75 -9.68 -33.21 8.58
CA VAL A 75 -8.98 -32.01 8.12
C VAL A 75 -9.84 -30.77 8.37
N ILE A 76 -9.32 -29.88 9.21
CA ILE A 76 -9.95 -28.60 9.52
C ILE A 76 -9.25 -27.49 8.71
N LEU A 77 -10.00 -26.79 7.88
CA LEU A 77 -9.54 -25.59 7.16
C LEU A 77 -9.95 -24.34 7.95
N ALA A 78 -8.96 -23.61 8.47
CA ALA A 78 -9.12 -22.47 9.37
C ALA A 78 -8.43 -21.21 8.83
N THR A 79 -8.55 -20.99 7.54
CA THR A 79 -8.06 -19.78 6.85
C THR A 79 -8.91 -18.58 7.22
N ASP A 80 -8.43 -17.35 6.91
CA ASP A 80 -9.07 -16.08 7.26
C ASP A 80 -10.56 -16.01 6.85
N PRO A 81 -11.37 -15.16 7.53
CA PRO A 81 -12.81 -15.07 7.30
C PRO A 81 -13.21 -14.25 6.06
N ASP A 82 -12.30 -14.01 5.14
CA ASP A 82 -12.57 -13.27 3.91
C ASP A 82 -12.57 -14.16 2.65
N ARG A 83 -12.89 -13.55 1.48
CA ARG A 83 -12.94 -14.28 0.18
C ARG A 83 -11.57 -14.88 -0.19
N GLU A 84 -10.46 -14.25 0.23
CA GLU A 84 -9.10 -14.78 -0.04
C GLU A 84 -8.85 -16.04 0.78
N GLY A 85 -9.24 -16.03 2.07
CA GLY A 85 -9.18 -17.20 2.94
C GLY A 85 -10.06 -18.36 2.43
N GLU A 86 -11.25 -18.05 1.93
CA GLU A 86 -12.16 -19.04 1.36
C GLU A 86 -11.57 -19.68 0.08
N ALA A 87 -10.96 -18.88 -0.80
CA ALA A 87 -10.27 -19.38 -1.98
C ALA A 87 -9.06 -20.25 -1.62
N ILE A 88 -8.28 -19.89 -0.57
CA ILE A 88 -7.16 -20.71 -0.09
C ILE A 88 -7.69 -22.06 0.43
N ALA A 89 -8.76 -22.04 1.24
CA ALA A 89 -9.41 -23.26 1.73
C ALA A 89 -9.82 -24.19 0.57
N TRP A 90 -10.49 -23.64 -0.45
CA TRP A 90 -10.87 -24.38 -1.63
C TRP A 90 -9.67 -24.93 -2.42
N HIS A 91 -8.60 -24.15 -2.58
CA HIS A 91 -7.38 -24.62 -3.24
C HIS A 91 -6.72 -25.78 -2.48
N ILE A 92 -6.75 -25.77 -1.15
CA ILE A 92 -6.25 -26.88 -0.33
C ILE A 92 -7.13 -28.11 -0.54
N ALA A 93 -8.45 -27.97 -0.45
CA ALA A 93 -9.40 -29.04 -0.69
C ALA A 93 -9.20 -29.71 -2.07
N GLN A 94 -9.01 -28.89 -3.11
CA GLN A 94 -8.76 -29.35 -4.49
C GLN A 94 -7.48 -30.18 -4.61
N ILE A 95 -6.34 -29.68 -4.13
CA ILE A 95 -5.07 -30.40 -4.28
C ILE A 95 -4.98 -31.67 -3.42
N CYS A 96 -5.71 -31.69 -2.30
CA CYS A 96 -5.74 -32.81 -1.36
C CYS A 96 -6.86 -33.81 -1.67
N ASN A 97 -7.66 -33.60 -2.73
CA ASN A 97 -8.82 -34.41 -3.11
C ASN A 97 -9.79 -34.62 -1.93
N LEU A 98 -10.05 -33.54 -1.15
CA LEU A 98 -10.95 -33.57 -0.01
C LEU A 98 -12.35 -33.11 -0.45
N GLY A 99 -13.35 -33.94 -0.26
CA GLY A 99 -14.75 -33.67 -0.63
C GLY A 99 -15.10 -34.04 -2.08
N ASN A 100 -16.38 -34.00 -2.43
CA ASN A 100 -16.91 -34.25 -3.79
C ASN A 100 -16.62 -33.07 -4.75
N SER A 101 -15.37 -32.63 -4.82
CA SER A 101 -14.92 -31.60 -5.76
C SER A 101 -14.63 -32.19 -7.14
N LYS A 102 -15.61 -32.83 -7.77
CA LYS A 102 -15.59 -32.93 -9.25
C LYS A 102 -15.71 -31.50 -9.79
N PRO A 103 -14.92 -31.11 -10.81
CA PRO A 103 -15.22 -29.89 -11.54
C PRO A 103 -16.65 -30.04 -12.03
N GLN A 104 -17.57 -29.21 -11.50
CA GLN A 104 -18.95 -29.20 -12.00
C GLN A 104 -18.88 -28.64 -13.42
N THR A 105 -18.89 -29.54 -14.41
CA THR A 105 -19.47 -29.23 -15.71
C THR A 105 -20.90 -28.75 -15.45
N LEU A 106 -21.22 -27.60 -16.03
CA LEU A 106 -22.44 -26.79 -15.85
C LEU A 106 -23.74 -27.55 -16.20
N ASN A 107 -24.06 -28.68 -15.57
CA ASN A 107 -25.35 -29.34 -15.71
C ASN A 107 -25.58 -30.29 -14.53
N SER A 108 -26.11 -29.78 -13.45
CA SER A 108 -27.01 -30.55 -12.59
C SER A 108 -27.76 -29.64 -11.62
N LYS A 109 -29.04 -29.44 -11.87
CA LYS A 109 -30.05 -29.08 -10.85
C LYS A 109 -30.11 -30.27 -9.88
N GLN A 110 -29.46 -30.17 -8.75
CA GLN A 110 -29.76 -30.99 -7.58
C GLN A 110 -29.64 -30.11 -6.33
N THR A 111 -30.80 -29.64 -5.90
CA THR A 111 -31.10 -29.21 -4.55
C THR A 111 -31.05 -30.45 -3.64
N GLY A 112 -29.97 -30.62 -2.90
CA GLY A 112 -29.83 -31.62 -1.84
C GLY A 112 -29.06 -30.98 -0.70
N LYS A 113 -29.68 -30.87 0.46
CA LYS A 113 -29.00 -30.61 1.74
C LYS A 113 -27.94 -31.69 1.89
N SER A 114 -26.67 -31.34 1.75
CA SER A 114 -25.57 -32.29 1.99
C SER A 114 -25.48 -32.56 3.48
N GLU A 115 -25.59 -33.83 3.85
CA GLU A 115 -25.37 -34.31 5.20
C GLU A 115 -23.92 -34.08 5.59
N ILE A 116 -23.69 -33.08 6.43
CA ILE A 116 -22.38 -32.65 6.96
C ILE A 116 -21.76 -33.75 7.87
N GLN A 117 -22.52 -34.77 8.22
CA GLN A 117 -22.19 -35.70 9.31
C GLN A 117 -21.04 -36.70 9.02
N ASN A 118 -20.52 -36.82 7.80
CA ASN A 118 -19.45 -37.80 7.49
C ASN A 118 -18.35 -37.31 6.56
N SER A 119 -18.13 -36.03 6.35
CA SER A 119 -17.00 -35.57 5.52
C SER A 119 -15.74 -35.41 6.33
N LYS A 120 -14.62 -35.95 5.81
CA LYS A 120 -13.27 -35.78 6.34
C LYS A 120 -12.86 -34.30 6.46
N LEU A 121 -13.52 -33.42 5.69
CA LEU A 121 -13.22 -32.00 5.56
C LEU A 121 -14.21 -31.16 6.35
N LYS A 122 -13.70 -30.22 7.15
CA LYS A 122 -14.48 -29.20 7.83
C LYS A 122 -13.87 -27.84 7.61
N ARG A 123 -14.66 -26.81 7.43
CA ARG A 123 -14.29 -25.40 7.38
C ARG A 123 -14.71 -24.72 8.67
N ILE A 124 -13.83 -23.97 9.31
CA ILE A 124 -14.16 -23.12 10.46
C ILE A 124 -13.71 -21.69 10.21
N VAL A 125 -14.40 -20.75 10.81
CA VAL A 125 -14.14 -19.31 10.67
C VAL A 125 -14.15 -18.67 12.05
N PHE A 126 -13.18 -17.79 12.31
CA PHE A 126 -13.10 -16.99 13.54
C PHE A 126 -12.53 -15.61 13.21
N HIS A 127 -12.99 -14.61 13.95
CA HIS A 127 -12.59 -13.21 13.74
C HIS A 127 -11.45 -12.76 14.66
N GLU A 128 -11.00 -13.61 15.59
CA GLU A 128 -9.86 -13.39 16.47
C GLU A 128 -9.14 -14.70 16.79
N VAL A 129 -7.82 -14.63 16.95
CA VAL A 129 -6.99 -15.81 17.23
C VAL A 129 -6.85 -15.95 18.75
N THR A 130 -7.98 -16.30 19.41
CA THR A 130 -8.04 -16.58 20.86
C THR A 130 -8.53 -18.01 21.09
N LYS A 131 -8.17 -18.61 22.26
CA LYS A 131 -8.58 -19.98 22.58
C LYS A 131 -10.11 -20.14 22.58
N PRO A 132 -10.90 -19.26 23.23
CA PRO A 132 -12.36 -19.36 23.22
C PRO A 132 -12.95 -19.30 21.81
N ALA A 133 -12.55 -18.33 20.97
CA ALA A 133 -13.06 -18.18 19.62
C ALA A 133 -12.75 -19.38 18.72
N ILE A 134 -11.59 -19.99 18.89
CA ILE A 134 -11.20 -21.19 18.12
C ILE A 134 -12.00 -22.40 18.57
N LEU A 135 -12.22 -22.61 19.87
CA LEU A 135 -13.03 -23.71 20.39
C LEU A 135 -14.49 -23.58 19.99
N GLU A 136 -15.04 -22.37 20.01
CA GLU A 136 -16.38 -22.08 19.52
C GLU A 136 -16.52 -22.38 18.03
N ALA A 137 -15.55 -21.93 17.21
CA ALA A 137 -15.52 -22.22 15.78
C ALA A 137 -15.41 -23.72 15.49
N LEU A 138 -14.66 -24.48 16.29
CA LEU A 138 -14.59 -25.94 16.18
C LEU A 138 -15.90 -26.64 16.51
N ALA A 139 -16.70 -26.06 17.42
CA ALA A 139 -18.05 -26.56 17.73
C ALA A 139 -19.09 -26.28 16.63
N HIS A 140 -18.83 -25.29 15.76
CA HIS A 140 -19.73 -24.85 14.69
C HIS A 140 -19.04 -24.86 13.31
N PRO A 141 -18.60 -26.03 12.82
CA PRO A 141 -17.99 -26.13 11.51
C PRO A 141 -19.03 -25.90 10.39
N ARG A 142 -18.57 -25.41 9.25
CA ARG A 142 -19.38 -25.22 8.04
C ARG A 142 -18.71 -25.82 6.81
N ASP A 143 -19.38 -25.79 5.69
CA ASP A 143 -18.79 -26.06 4.39
C ASP A 143 -18.02 -24.84 3.86
N ILE A 144 -17.20 -25.06 2.82
CA ILE A 144 -16.59 -23.96 2.05
C ILE A 144 -17.71 -23.20 1.35
N ASP A 145 -17.72 -21.88 1.52
CA ASP A 145 -18.68 -20.99 0.88
C ASP A 145 -18.31 -20.77 -0.58
N ASP A 146 -19.04 -21.43 -1.49
CA ASP A 146 -18.79 -21.35 -2.92
C ASP A 146 -19.07 -19.97 -3.51
N ASN A 147 -19.95 -19.17 -2.91
CA ASN A 147 -20.25 -17.82 -3.36
C ASN A 147 -19.10 -16.87 -3.04
N LEU A 148 -18.56 -16.93 -1.82
CA LEU A 148 -17.35 -16.18 -1.44
C LEU A 148 -16.15 -16.56 -2.31
N ARG A 149 -15.97 -17.88 -2.56
CA ARG A 149 -14.94 -18.39 -3.46
C ARG A 149 -15.11 -17.85 -4.88
N LYS A 150 -16.34 -17.93 -5.44
CA LYS A 150 -16.65 -17.40 -6.78
C LYS A 150 -16.43 -15.90 -6.88
N ALA A 151 -16.76 -15.14 -5.84
CA ALA A 151 -16.51 -13.70 -5.80
C ALA A 151 -15.01 -13.36 -5.85
N GLN A 152 -14.17 -14.13 -5.15
CA GLN A 152 -12.71 -13.99 -5.24
C GLN A 152 -12.20 -14.37 -6.63
N GLU A 153 -12.67 -15.49 -7.18
CA GLU A 153 -12.32 -15.96 -8.51
C GLU A 153 -12.74 -14.96 -9.60
N ALA A 154 -13.97 -14.43 -9.53
CA ALA A 154 -14.47 -13.39 -10.43
C ALA A 154 -13.57 -12.15 -10.41
N ARG A 155 -13.21 -11.66 -9.21
CA ARG A 155 -12.27 -10.54 -9.08
C ARG A 155 -10.94 -10.86 -9.73
N ARG A 156 -10.40 -12.05 -9.49
CA ARG A 156 -9.09 -12.46 -10.04
C ARG A 156 -9.11 -12.55 -11.56
N VAL A 157 -10.19 -13.10 -12.12
CA VAL A 157 -10.42 -13.21 -13.58
C VAL A 157 -10.60 -11.82 -14.20
N LEU A 158 -11.46 -10.97 -13.62
CA LEU A 158 -11.67 -9.59 -14.07
C LEU A 158 -10.37 -8.79 -14.11
N ASP A 159 -9.65 -8.77 -13.00
CA ASP A 159 -8.39 -8.00 -12.88
C ASP A 159 -7.34 -8.54 -13.87
N ARG A 160 -7.36 -9.86 -14.17
CA ARG A 160 -6.49 -10.48 -15.15
C ARG A 160 -6.85 -10.07 -16.58
N LEU A 161 -8.12 -10.17 -16.98
CA LEU A 161 -8.58 -9.84 -18.32
C LEU A 161 -8.43 -8.35 -18.61
N PHE A 162 -8.94 -7.51 -17.72
CA PHE A 162 -8.82 -6.06 -17.82
C PHE A 162 -7.36 -5.61 -17.91
N GLY A 163 -6.56 -6.02 -16.92
CA GLY A 163 -5.18 -5.56 -16.80
C GLY A 163 -4.28 -6.08 -17.93
N TYR A 164 -4.50 -7.29 -18.41
CA TYR A 164 -3.70 -7.88 -19.48
C TYR A 164 -3.97 -7.21 -20.83
N ASP A 165 -5.25 -7.10 -21.22
CA ASP A 165 -5.62 -6.57 -22.52
C ASP A 165 -5.29 -5.08 -22.64
N LEU A 166 -5.62 -4.31 -21.59
CA LEU A 166 -5.35 -2.86 -21.58
C LEU A 166 -3.86 -2.54 -21.49
N SER A 167 -3.11 -3.28 -20.66
CA SER A 167 -1.66 -3.10 -20.59
C SER A 167 -0.96 -3.48 -21.88
N ALA A 168 -1.41 -4.54 -22.56
CA ALA A 168 -0.87 -4.95 -23.87
C ALA A 168 -1.10 -3.87 -24.94
N LEU A 169 -2.27 -3.21 -24.92
CA LEU A 169 -2.57 -2.09 -25.81
C LEU A 169 -1.66 -0.88 -25.48
N ILE A 170 -1.52 -0.50 -24.21
CA ILE A 170 -0.64 0.59 -23.78
C ILE A 170 0.82 0.30 -24.20
N TRP A 171 1.28 -0.96 -24.10
CA TRP A 171 2.63 -1.31 -24.56
C TRP A 171 2.85 -1.08 -26.05
N LYS A 172 1.83 -1.34 -26.87
CA LYS A 172 1.89 -1.13 -28.32
C LYS A 172 1.81 0.34 -28.70
N LYS A 173 0.98 1.11 -27.99
CA LYS A 173 0.62 2.47 -28.40
C LYS A 173 1.39 3.57 -27.66
N VAL A 174 1.80 3.34 -26.42
CA VAL A 174 2.54 4.29 -25.58
C VAL A 174 3.97 3.79 -25.38
N ARG A 175 4.16 2.81 -24.47
CA ARG A 175 5.49 2.28 -24.12
C ARG A 175 5.40 0.93 -23.43
N TYR A 176 6.36 0.03 -23.76
CA TYR A 176 6.49 -1.26 -23.08
C TYR A 176 6.78 -1.10 -21.57
N GLY A 177 6.14 -1.93 -20.77
CA GLY A 177 6.31 -1.98 -19.31
C GLY A 177 5.35 -1.12 -18.50
N LEU A 178 4.51 -0.30 -19.16
CA LEU A 178 3.41 0.41 -18.49
C LEU A 178 2.26 -0.55 -18.19
N SER A 179 1.43 -0.25 -17.21
CA SER A 179 0.28 -1.10 -16.88
C SER A 179 -0.94 -0.26 -16.52
N ALA A 180 -2.10 -0.76 -16.87
CA ALA A 180 -3.37 -0.32 -16.35
C ALA A 180 -4.02 -1.42 -15.52
N GLY A 181 -4.94 -1.05 -14.65
CA GLY A 181 -5.70 -1.97 -13.83
C GLY A 181 -6.99 -1.33 -13.38
N ARG A 182 -8.02 -2.15 -13.23
CA ARG A 182 -9.40 -1.73 -12.97
C ARG A 182 -9.54 -0.78 -11.76
N VAL A 183 -8.75 -0.96 -10.71
CA VAL A 183 -8.81 -0.15 -9.50
C VAL A 183 -7.65 0.85 -9.42
N GLN A 184 -6.48 0.50 -9.95
CA GLN A 184 -5.31 1.40 -9.91
C GLN A 184 -5.46 2.60 -10.86
N SER A 185 -6.11 2.43 -12.03
CA SER A 185 -6.28 3.52 -13.00
C SER A 185 -7.23 4.61 -12.52
N PRO A 186 -8.42 4.30 -11.95
CA PRO A 186 -9.25 5.31 -11.29
C PRO A 186 -8.54 6.02 -10.12
N ALA A 187 -7.72 5.31 -9.35
CA ALA A 187 -6.95 5.93 -8.27
C ALA A 187 -5.91 6.94 -8.80
N LEU A 188 -5.26 6.62 -9.92
CA LEU A 188 -4.36 7.57 -10.61
C LEU A 188 -5.14 8.78 -11.12
N ARG A 189 -6.30 8.55 -11.75
CA ARG A 189 -7.19 9.63 -12.24
C ARG A 189 -7.58 10.60 -11.13
N ILE A 190 -7.96 10.14 -9.95
CA ILE A 190 -8.28 11.01 -8.80
C ILE A 190 -7.11 11.93 -8.45
N LEU A 191 -5.88 11.41 -8.47
CA LEU A 191 -4.68 12.20 -8.22
C LEU A 191 -4.44 13.21 -9.33
N MET A 192 -4.63 12.81 -10.59
CA MET A 192 -4.47 13.71 -11.75
C MET A 192 -5.54 14.79 -11.81
N GLU A 193 -6.80 14.48 -11.48
CA GLU A 193 -7.87 15.50 -11.33
C GLU A 193 -7.46 16.60 -10.32
N ARG A 194 -6.86 16.19 -9.21
CA ARG A 194 -6.34 17.13 -8.19
C ARG A 194 -5.17 17.93 -8.72
N GLU A 195 -4.22 17.29 -9.39
CA GLU A 195 -3.04 17.96 -9.94
C GLU A 195 -3.40 18.98 -11.01
N ARG A 196 -4.38 18.67 -11.89
CA ARG A 196 -4.91 19.61 -12.89
C ARG A 196 -5.57 20.83 -12.24
N LYS A 197 -6.32 20.64 -11.13
CA LYS A 197 -6.87 21.75 -10.34
C LYS A 197 -5.79 22.63 -9.74
N ILE A 198 -4.69 22.03 -9.25
CA ILE A 198 -3.54 22.76 -8.72
C ILE A 198 -2.87 23.58 -9.83
N ARG A 199 -2.63 22.98 -11.00
CA ARG A 199 -1.99 23.65 -12.15
C ARG A 199 -2.86 24.79 -12.72
N ALA A 200 -4.17 24.62 -12.69
CA ALA A 200 -5.13 25.63 -13.18
C ALA A 200 -5.38 26.74 -12.16
N PHE A 201 -4.98 26.57 -10.92
CA PHE A 201 -5.25 27.54 -9.86
C PHE A 201 -4.54 28.86 -10.12
N ARG A 202 -5.25 29.95 -9.87
CA ARG A 202 -4.72 31.32 -9.91
C ARG A 202 -4.87 31.93 -8.52
N PRO A 203 -3.76 32.28 -7.85
CA PRO A 203 -3.84 32.92 -6.53
C PRO A 203 -4.56 34.27 -6.64
N LYS A 204 -5.37 34.57 -5.62
CA LYS A 204 -6.00 35.86 -5.43
C LYS A 204 -5.47 36.45 -4.14
N ASP A 205 -5.19 37.74 -4.19
CA ASP A 205 -4.78 38.48 -3.00
C ASP A 205 -6.00 38.73 -2.11
N TYR A 206 -5.78 38.71 -0.80
CA TYR A 206 -6.71 39.13 0.22
C TYR A 206 -5.93 39.64 1.45
N TRP A 207 -6.59 40.38 2.32
CA TRP A 207 -5.97 40.95 3.50
C TRP A 207 -6.65 40.44 4.77
N VAL A 208 -5.84 39.94 5.71
CA VAL A 208 -6.28 39.61 7.06
C VAL A 208 -5.97 40.79 7.95
N ILE A 209 -7.00 41.32 8.59
CA ILE A 209 -6.86 42.48 9.47
C ILE A 209 -7.01 42.00 10.91
N THR A 210 -6.04 42.36 11.75
CA THR A 210 -5.99 41.96 13.16
C THR A 210 -5.91 43.20 14.04
N ALA A 211 -6.79 43.27 15.02
CA ALA A 211 -6.76 44.30 16.07
C ALA A 211 -6.27 43.67 17.38
N HIS A 212 -5.25 44.27 17.96
CA HIS A 212 -4.76 43.93 19.26
C HIS A 212 -5.39 44.91 20.26
N THR A 213 -6.11 44.41 21.23
CA THR A 213 -6.84 45.19 22.20
C THR A 213 -6.55 44.70 23.62
N GLU A 214 -6.78 45.56 24.61
CA GLU A 214 -6.78 45.21 26.02
C GLU A 214 -8.18 45.42 26.60
N THR A 215 -8.61 44.49 27.45
CA THR A 215 -9.85 44.57 28.22
C THR A 215 -9.68 45.61 29.34
N LYS A 216 -10.77 45.98 30.02
CA LYS A 216 -10.73 46.85 31.22
C LYS A 216 -9.79 46.28 32.30
N GLY A 217 -9.65 44.94 32.37
CA GLY A 217 -8.73 44.25 33.26
C GLY A 217 -7.29 44.18 32.76
N LYS A 218 -6.92 44.88 31.68
CA LYS A 218 -5.60 44.87 31.03
C LYS A 218 -5.19 43.49 30.50
N ASN A 219 -6.16 42.59 30.22
CA ASN A 219 -5.86 41.33 29.61
C ASN A 219 -5.86 41.50 28.05
N PRO A 220 -4.87 40.93 27.36
CA PRO A 220 -4.79 41.06 25.94
C PRO A 220 -5.93 40.29 25.25
N LEU A 221 -6.56 40.89 24.22
CA LEU A 221 -7.58 40.30 23.38
C LEU A 221 -7.26 40.60 21.91
N VAL A 222 -6.93 39.54 21.16
CA VAL A 222 -6.63 39.64 19.74
C VAL A 222 -7.88 39.32 18.94
N LEU A 223 -8.28 40.25 18.12
CA LEU A 223 -9.51 40.20 17.33
C LEU A 223 -9.18 40.15 15.81
N ALA A 224 -9.75 39.26 15.07
CA ALA A 224 -9.66 39.26 13.63
C ALA A 224 -10.89 39.90 12.99
N CYS A 225 -10.71 40.68 11.93
CA CYS A 225 -11.81 41.21 11.16
C CYS A 225 -12.67 40.07 10.62
N THR A 226 -13.98 40.22 10.67
CA THR A 226 -14.93 39.19 10.19
C THR A 226 -15.00 39.12 8.66
N GLU A 227 -14.47 40.12 7.97
CA GLU A 227 -14.36 40.17 6.52
C GLU A 227 -12.89 40.23 6.08
N GLU A 228 -12.55 39.54 5.01
CA GLU A 228 -11.23 39.54 4.40
C GLU A 228 -11.30 40.31 3.06
N PRO A 229 -10.92 41.60 3.03
CA PRO A 229 -10.97 42.39 1.80
C PRO A 229 -10.11 41.82 0.67
N ASP A 230 -10.58 41.88 -0.57
CA ASP A 230 -9.82 41.49 -1.76
C ASP A 230 -9.08 42.67 -2.42
N LYS A 231 -9.21 43.91 -1.84
CA LYS A 231 -8.56 45.13 -2.29
C LYS A 231 -7.76 45.79 -1.17
N GLU A 232 -6.53 46.18 -1.46
CA GLU A 232 -5.65 46.88 -0.54
C GLU A 232 -6.24 48.17 0.01
N ALA A 233 -6.88 48.95 -0.86
CA ALA A 233 -7.49 50.22 -0.45
C ALA A 233 -8.54 50.04 0.66
N GLU A 234 -9.32 48.96 0.58
CA GLU A 234 -10.32 48.65 1.60
C GLU A 234 -9.66 48.19 2.91
N ALA A 235 -8.61 47.38 2.85
CA ALA A 235 -7.86 47.00 4.03
C ALA A 235 -7.21 48.20 4.73
N VAL A 236 -6.64 49.11 3.96
CA VAL A 236 -6.08 50.38 4.46
C VAL A 236 -7.16 51.25 5.10
N ARG A 237 -8.35 51.35 4.47
CA ARG A 237 -9.49 52.08 5.02
C ARG A 237 -9.93 51.54 6.38
N ILE A 238 -10.11 50.18 6.47
CA ILE A 238 -10.52 49.54 7.73
C ILE A 238 -9.52 49.79 8.82
N VAL A 239 -8.22 49.68 8.52
CA VAL A 239 -7.15 49.98 9.52
C VAL A 239 -7.18 51.45 9.93
N ALA A 240 -7.31 52.35 9.01
CA ALA A 240 -7.31 53.80 9.31
C ALA A 240 -8.53 54.23 10.15
N GLU A 241 -9.71 53.75 9.83
CA GLU A 241 -10.92 54.00 10.61
C GLU A 241 -10.90 53.30 11.97
N GLY A 242 -10.40 52.03 11.99
CA GLY A 242 -10.24 51.29 13.25
C GLY A 242 -9.32 51.94 14.27
N LYS A 243 -8.29 52.68 13.82
CA LYS A 243 -7.40 53.48 14.67
C LYS A 243 -8.07 54.67 15.32
N LYS A 244 -9.10 55.25 14.69
CA LYS A 244 -9.82 56.44 15.15
C LYS A 244 -10.97 56.09 16.11
N GLY A 245 -11.50 54.87 15.98
CA GLY A 245 -12.71 54.49 16.65
C GLY A 245 -12.54 54.07 18.12
N VAL A 246 -13.60 54.25 18.89
CA VAL A 246 -13.70 53.71 20.24
C VAL A 246 -14.18 52.29 20.16
N TRP A 247 -13.38 51.38 20.68
CA TRP A 247 -13.68 49.96 20.62
C TRP A 247 -14.50 49.50 21.83
N ARG A 248 -15.46 48.59 21.56
CA ARG A 248 -16.25 47.97 22.64
C ARG A 248 -16.67 46.55 22.24
N VAL A 249 -16.95 45.75 23.25
CA VAL A 249 -17.57 44.42 23.08
C VAL A 249 -19.02 44.60 22.63
N LYS A 250 -19.32 44.16 21.40
CA LYS A 250 -20.68 44.23 20.84
C LYS A 250 -21.56 43.11 21.34
N ASP A 251 -21.01 41.88 21.36
CA ASP A 251 -21.74 40.70 21.78
C ASP A 251 -20.80 39.57 22.19
N ILE A 252 -21.34 38.60 22.96
CA ILE A 252 -20.62 37.41 23.41
C ILE A 252 -21.52 36.21 23.16
N GLU A 253 -21.07 35.35 22.25
CA GLU A 253 -21.78 34.10 21.90
C GLU A 253 -21.10 32.94 22.64
N GLU A 254 -21.81 32.27 23.54
CA GLU A 254 -21.33 31.04 24.19
C GLU A 254 -22.15 29.86 23.68
N THR A 255 -21.44 28.80 23.25
CA THR A 255 -22.09 27.58 22.75
C THR A 255 -21.39 26.34 23.30
N ASN A 256 -22.18 25.40 23.81
CA ASN A 256 -21.66 24.11 24.25
C ASN A 256 -21.79 23.09 23.10
N VAL A 257 -20.65 22.65 22.57
CA VAL A 257 -20.57 21.67 21.49
C VAL A 257 -20.20 20.32 22.06
N ARG A 258 -21.01 19.31 21.77
CA ARG A 258 -20.65 17.92 22.04
C ARG A 258 -19.82 17.37 20.91
N ARG A 259 -18.61 16.89 21.21
CA ARG A 259 -17.74 16.19 20.29
C ARG A 259 -17.96 14.69 20.48
N ALA A 260 -18.68 14.10 19.54
CA ALA A 260 -19.04 12.68 19.59
C ALA A 260 -17.80 11.77 19.62
N ALA A 261 -17.92 10.68 20.39
CA ALA A 261 -16.91 9.63 20.39
C ALA A 261 -16.77 8.99 19.00
N PRO A 262 -15.54 8.76 18.52
CA PRO A 262 -15.31 8.19 17.20
C PRO A 262 -15.68 6.69 17.18
N ALA A 263 -16.17 6.21 16.01
CA ALA A 263 -16.43 4.79 15.82
C ALA A 263 -15.14 3.95 15.92
N PRO A 264 -15.22 2.66 16.28
CA PRO A 264 -14.11 1.73 16.18
C PRO A 264 -13.52 1.69 14.78
N PHE A 265 -12.28 1.22 14.65
CA PHE A 265 -11.61 1.22 13.36
C PHE A 265 -12.18 0.19 12.37
N THR A 266 -12.40 0.66 11.15
CA THR A 266 -12.40 -0.16 9.94
C THR A 266 -10.98 -0.21 9.38
N THR A 267 -10.72 -1.05 8.37
CA THR A 267 -9.43 -1.07 7.65
C THR A 267 -9.04 0.30 7.11
N SER A 268 -9.99 1.00 6.49
CA SER A 268 -9.78 2.32 5.90
C SER A 268 -9.41 3.35 6.97
N THR A 269 -10.21 3.46 8.02
CA THR A 269 -9.98 4.45 9.09
C THR A 269 -8.73 4.14 9.90
N LEU A 270 -8.36 2.86 10.07
CA LEU A 270 -7.09 2.45 10.68
C LEU A 270 -5.89 2.91 9.86
N GLN A 271 -5.91 2.66 8.55
CA GLN A 271 -4.83 3.12 7.65
C GLN A 271 -4.71 4.64 7.63
N GLN A 272 -5.83 5.37 7.62
CA GLN A 272 -5.86 6.83 7.69
C GLN A 272 -5.25 7.34 9.00
N ALA A 273 -5.68 6.80 10.14
CA ALA A 273 -5.18 7.21 11.45
C ALA A 273 -3.70 6.86 11.63
N ALA A 274 -3.28 5.67 11.23
CA ALA A 274 -1.87 5.25 11.30
C ALA A 274 -0.97 6.12 10.40
N SER A 275 -1.44 6.50 9.21
CA SER A 275 -0.71 7.40 8.32
C SER A 275 -0.57 8.80 8.94
N ASN A 276 -1.66 9.36 9.46
CA ASN A 276 -1.67 10.73 10.00
C ASN A 276 -0.92 10.84 11.32
N ARG A 277 -1.14 9.91 12.26
CA ARG A 277 -0.62 9.99 13.64
C ARG A 277 0.73 9.30 13.82
N LEU A 278 0.95 8.16 13.15
CA LEU A 278 2.15 7.34 13.32
C LEU A 278 3.14 7.45 12.14
N GLY A 279 2.75 8.10 11.03
CA GLY A 279 3.56 8.20 9.82
C GLY A 279 3.73 6.89 9.07
N MET A 280 2.89 5.88 9.37
CA MET A 280 2.97 4.57 8.75
C MET A 280 2.30 4.56 7.38
N ALA A 281 2.99 4.03 6.38
CA ALA A 281 2.37 3.77 5.07
C ALA A 281 1.28 2.69 5.18
N PRO A 282 0.23 2.70 4.32
CA PRO A 282 -0.84 1.71 4.36
C PRO A 282 -0.36 0.25 4.35
N ALA A 283 0.63 -0.07 3.50
CA ALA A 283 1.21 -1.41 3.46
C ALA A 283 1.97 -1.79 4.75
N GLN A 284 2.60 -0.83 5.42
CA GLN A 284 3.26 -1.03 6.70
C GLN A 284 2.23 -1.24 7.82
N THR A 285 1.16 -0.43 7.82
CA THR A 285 0.04 -0.56 8.76
C THR A 285 -0.59 -1.95 8.66
N MET A 286 -0.92 -2.41 7.44
CA MET A 286 -1.54 -3.72 7.26
C MET A 286 -0.61 -4.87 7.65
N ARG A 287 0.69 -4.77 7.41
CA ARG A 287 1.68 -5.77 7.85
C ARG A 287 1.78 -5.84 9.38
N ALA A 288 1.79 -4.71 10.06
CA ALA A 288 1.82 -4.66 11.52
C ALA A 288 0.52 -5.21 12.12
N ALA A 289 -0.65 -4.83 11.55
CA ALA A 289 -1.95 -5.33 11.95
C ALA A 289 -2.08 -6.85 11.75
N GLN A 290 -1.62 -7.38 10.61
CA GLN A 290 -1.58 -8.82 10.36
C GLN A 290 -0.79 -9.56 11.44
N GLY A 291 0.39 -9.04 11.80
CA GLY A 291 1.19 -9.65 12.87
C GLY A 291 0.53 -9.60 14.24
N LEU A 292 -0.21 -8.53 14.56
CA LEU A 292 -0.99 -8.42 15.80
C LEU A 292 -2.17 -9.40 15.81
N TYR A 293 -2.90 -9.55 14.71
CA TYR A 293 -3.98 -10.50 14.55
C TYR A 293 -3.50 -11.94 14.69
N GLU A 294 -2.45 -12.33 13.97
CA GLU A 294 -1.89 -13.67 14.01
C GLU A 294 -1.34 -14.07 15.40
N ALA A 295 -0.92 -13.06 16.17
CA ALA A 295 -0.50 -13.24 17.57
C ALA A 295 -1.68 -13.25 18.56
N GLY A 296 -2.93 -13.03 18.11
CA GLY A 296 -4.13 -13.03 18.91
C GLY A 296 -4.33 -11.76 19.74
N HIS A 297 -3.80 -10.61 19.29
CA HIS A 297 -3.88 -9.36 20.04
C HIS A 297 -4.99 -8.43 19.58
N ILE A 298 -5.40 -8.54 18.32
CA ILE A 298 -6.52 -7.78 17.74
C ILE A 298 -7.45 -8.70 16.95
N THR A 299 -8.68 -8.23 16.70
CA THR A 299 -9.61 -8.86 15.76
C THR A 299 -9.09 -8.76 14.32
N TYR A 300 -9.71 -9.46 13.40
CA TYR A 300 -9.37 -9.45 11.98
C TYR A 300 -9.39 -8.03 11.42
N MET A 301 -8.29 -7.63 10.81
CA MET A 301 -8.05 -6.22 10.42
C MET A 301 -8.61 -5.84 9.06
N ARG A 302 -9.04 -6.79 8.22
CA ARG A 302 -9.69 -6.49 6.93
C ARG A 302 -11.20 -6.48 7.11
N THR A 303 -11.72 -5.37 7.57
CA THR A 303 -13.14 -5.16 7.84
C THR A 303 -13.57 -3.75 7.47
N ASP A 304 -14.79 -3.60 7.01
CA ASP A 304 -15.49 -2.33 6.82
C ASP A 304 -16.57 -2.10 7.90
N SER A 305 -16.71 -3.04 8.83
CA SER A 305 -17.63 -2.95 9.96
C SER A 305 -17.08 -2.07 11.08
N THR A 306 -17.97 -1.30 11.70
CA THR A 306 -17.74 -0.54 12.94
C THR A 306 -18.42 -1.18 14.15
N VAL A 307 -19.01 -2.36 13.99
CA VAL A 307 -19.74 -3.05 15.04
C VAL A 307 -18.78 -3.79 15.96
N LEU A 308 -19.03 -3.71 17.27
CA LEU A 308 -18.37 -4.52 18.29
C LEU A 308 -19.29 -5.65 18.74
N SER A 309 -18.73 -6.82 19.05
CA SER A 309 -19.49 -7.91 19.65
C SER A 309 -20.05 -7.49 21.02
N ALA A 310 -21.16 -8.10 21.42
CA ALA A 310 -21.79 -7.81 22.72
C ALA A 310 -20.83 -8.07 23.90
N THR A 311 -19.99 -9.10 23.79
CA THR A 311 -18.97 -9.43 24.80
C THR A 311 -17.92 -8.31 24.87
N ALA A 312 -17.38 -7.87 23.71
CA ALA A 312 -16.40 -6.80 23.67
C ALA A 312 -16.95 -5.47 24.19
N GLN A 313 -18.21 -5.13 23.86
CA GLN A 313 -18.87 -3.95 24.41
C GLN A 313 -18.94 -3.97 25.93
N LYS A 314 -19.35 -5.12 26.52
CA LYS A 314 -19.43 -5.30 27.98
C LYS A 314 -18.05 -5.18 28.63
N GLU A 315 -17.02 -5.81 28.07
CA GLU A 315 -15.66 -5.73 28.58
C GLU A 315 -15.11 -4.30 28.53
N ILE A 316 -15.31 -3.60 27.43
CA ILE A 316 -14.87 -2.22 27.28
C ILE A 316 -15.64 -1.32 28.27
N ALA A 317 -16.95 -1.47 28.38
CA ALA A 317 -17.76 -0.68 29.30
C ALA A 317 -17.33 -0.88 30.77
N SER A 318 -17.09 -2.13 31.19
CA SER A 318 -16.58 -2.45 32.53
C SER A 318 -15.20 -1.85 32.76
N PHE A 319 -14.31 -1.92 31.75
CA PHE A 319 -12.99 -1.30 31.82
C PHE A 319 -13.08 0.22 31.97
N VAL A 320 -13.94 0.87 31.18
CA VAL A 320 -14.14 2.34 31.23
C VAL A 320 -14.64 2.76 32.61
N VAL A 321 -15.63 2.05 33.17
CA VAL A 321 -16.14 2.35 34.53
C VAL A 321 -15.04 2.21 35.58
N GLY A 322 -14.24 1.14 35.52
CA GLY A 322 -13.18 0.89 36.49
C GLY A 322 -11.98 1.85 36.41
N GLU A 323 -11.63 2.29 35.20
CA GLU A 323 -10.42 3.11 34.98
C GLU A 323 -10.72 4.63 34.99
N TYR A 324 -11.89 5.04 34.47
CA TYR A 324 -12.23 6.45 34.24
C TYR A 324 -13.43 6.94 35.04
N GLY A 325 -14.28 6.06 35.53
CA GLY A 325 -15.52 6.41 36.23
C GLY A 325 -16.79 6.15 35.40
N THR A 326 -17.92 6.06 36.09
CA THR A 326 -19.24 5.73 35.49
C THR A 326 -19.69 6.81 34.51
N GLU A 327 -19.39 8.08 34.79
CA GLU A 327 -19.75 9.23 33.95
C GLU A 327 -19.06 9.22 32.57
N TYR A 328 -17.96 8.47 32.43
CA TYR A 328 -17.26 8.31 31.16
C TYR A 328 -17.78 7.16 30.31
N SER A 329 -18.62 6.27 30.86
CA SER A 329 -19.13 5.10 30.15
C SER A 329 -20.44 5.41 29.43
N THR A 330 -20.45 5.27 28.11
CA THR A 330 -21.64 5.41 27.28
C THR A 330 -21.59 4.36 26.15
N PRO A 331 -21.90 3.11 26.47
CA PRO A 331 -21.90 2.04 25.45
C PRO A 331 -22.86 2.36 24.32
N ARG A 332 -22.38 2.23 23.09
CA ARG A 332 -23.16 2.54 21.88
C ARG A 332 -22.85 1.62 20.72
N VAL A 333 -23.84 1.39 19.87
CA VAL A 333 -23.68 0.69 18.60
C VAL A 333 -23.43 1.73 17.51
N HIS A 334 -22.27 1.63 16.84
CA HIS A 334 -21.97 2.47 15.70
C HIS A 334 -22.52 1.85 14.42
N LYS A 335 -23.37 2.59 13.70
CA LYS A 335 -23.92 2.14 12.42
C LYS A 335 -22.80 2.11 11.36
N THR A 336 -22.67 1.00 10.66
CA THR A 336 -21.80 0.88 9.51
C THR A 336 -22.36 1.69 8.34
N LYS A 337 -21.54 2.50 7.68
CA LYS A 337 -21.96 3.32 6.54
C LYS A 337 -21.99 2.54 5.22
N SER A 338 -21.25 1.43 5.12
CA SER A 338 -21.18 0.59 3.93
C SER A 338 -22.46 -0.19 3.75
N LYS A 339 -23.12 -0.08 2.59
CA LYS A 339 -24.28 -0.89 2.21
C LYS A 339 -23.91 -2.37 1.98
N SER A 340 -22.63 -2.64 1.71
CA SER A 340 -22.05 -3.95 1.44
C SER A 340 -21.25 -4.50 2.62
N ALA A 341 -21.39 -3.91 3.82
CA ALA A 341 -20.72 -4.46 5.00
C ALA A 341 -21.22 -5.89 5.21
N GLN A 342 -20.31 -6.84 5.15
CA GLN A 342 -20.63 -8.21 5.53
C GLN A 342 -21.01 -8.17 7.01
N GLU A 343 -22.28 -8.37 7.32
CA GLU A 343 -22.87 -8.24 8.68
C GLU A 343 -22.14 -9.11 9.73
N ALA A 344 -21.41 -10.12 9.30
CA ALA A 344 -20.63 -11.01 10.14
C ALA A 344 -19.28 -10.45 10.62
N HIS A 345 -18.82 -9.31 10.12
CA HIS A 345 -17.50 -8.78 10.47
C HIS A 345 -17.58 -7.83 11.67
N GLU A 346 -16.65 -7.99 12.60
CA GLU A 346 -16.42 -7.10 13.72
C GLU A 346 -15.41 -6.00 13.36
N ALA A 347 -15.47 -4.85 14.06
CA ALA A 347 -14.48 -3.77 13.94
C ALA A 347 -13.09 -4.22 14.41
N VAL A 348 -12.06 -3.49 14.01
CA VAL A 348 -10.70 -3.72 14.52
C VAL A 348 -10.60 -3.24 15.97
N ARG A 349 -10.39 -4.17 16.90
CA ARG A 349 -10.28 -3.93 18.33
C ARG A 349 -9.24 -4.84 19.00
N PRO A 350 -8.76 -4.50 20.21
CA PRO A 350 -8.01 -5.44 21.02
C PRO A 350 -8.84 -6.65 21.42
N THR A 351 -8.24 -7.83 21.50
CA THR A 351 -8.89 -9.05 22.00
C THR A 351 -8.94 -9.12 23.53
N HIS A 352 -8.10 -8.33 24.20
CA HIS A 352 -8.00 -8.23 25.66
C HIS A 352 -7.88 -6.77 26.07
N VAL A 353 -8.95 -6.20 26.57
CA VAL A 353 -9.05 -4.76 26.93
C VAL A 353 -8.05 -4.37 28.02
N GLY A 354 -7.80 -5.24 29.00
CA GLY A 354 -6.85 -4.97 30.09
C GLY A 354 -5.38 -4.87 29.67
N LYS A 355 -5.01 -5.30 28.45
CA LYS A 355 -3.63 -5.22 27.94
C LYS A 355 -3.45 -3.90 27.18
N LYS A 356 -2.97 -2.85 27.86
CA LYS A 356 -2.76 -1.51 27.25
C LYS A 356 -1.64 -1.48 26.20
N THR A 357 -0.65 -2.40 26.29
CA THR A 357 0.50 -2.43 25.36
C THR A 357 0.87 -3.86 25.02
N VAL A 358 0.89 -4.21 23.72
CA VAL A 358 1.37 -5.48 23.19
C VAL A 358 2.07 -5.29 21.85
N GLY A 359 2.77 -6.31 21.38
CA GLY A 359 3.44 -6.35 20.07
C GLY A 359 4.92 -6.71 20.16
N GLY A 360 5.40 -7.43 19.16
CA GLY A 360 6.78 -7.89 19.04
C GLY A 360 7.75 -6.86 18.45
N THR A 361 7.21 -5.82 17.75
CA THR A 361 8.02 -4.76 17.17
C THR A 361 7.53 -3.38 17.61
N PRO A 362 8.38 -2.33 17.52
CA PRO A 362 7.96 -0.96 17.85
C PRO A 362 6.75 -0.49 17.04
N GLU A 363 6.65 -0.87 15.76
CA GLU A 363 5.53 -0.52 14.89
C GLU A 363 4.24 -1.18 15.37
N GLN A 364 4.30 -2.47 15.75
CA GLN A 364 3.16 -3.20 16.29
C GLN A 364 2.68 -2.57 17.60
N LYS A 365 3.59 -2.20 18.50
CA LYS A 365 3.24 -1.56 19.79
C LYS A 365 2.50 -0.24 19.57
N ARG A 366 3.03 0.64 18.68
CA ARG A 366 2.39 1.92 18.37
C ARG A 366 1.02 1.75 17.69
N LEU A 367 0.92 0.79 16.77
CA LEU A 367 -0.34 0.51 16.08
C LEU A 367 -1.38 -0.08 17.05
N TYR A 368 -0.96 -0.97 17.94
CA TYR A 368 -1.84 -1.54 18.96
C TYR A 368 -2.37 -0.47 19.92
N ASP A 369 -1.52 0.44 20.40
CA ASP A 369 -1.93 1.55 21.26
C ASP A 369 -2.99 2.42 20.56
N LEU A 370 -2.79 2.72 19.27
CA LEU A 370 -3.78 3.46 18.46
C LEU A 370 -5.12 2.71 18.37
N ILE A 371 -5.11 1.39 18.13
CA ILE A 371 -6.31 0.54 18.05
C ILE A 371 -6.99 0.47 19.41
N TRP A 372 -6.22 0.26 20.47
CA TRP A 372 -6.72 0.15 21.83
C TRP A 372 -7.41 1.43 22.26
N ARG A 373 -6.77 2.59 22.13
CA ARG A 373 -7.34 3.91 22.47
C ARG A 373 -8.64 4.16 21.71
N ARG A 374 -8.69 3.84 20.42
CA ARG A 374 -9.88 4.04 19.60
C ARG A 374 -11.04 3.14 20.05
N ALA A 375 -10.76 1.88 20.35
CA ALA A 375 -11.79 0.94 20.81
C ALA A 375 -12.38 1.39 22.15
N ILE A 376 -11.55 1.79 23.12
CA ILE A 376 -12.01 2.34 24.40
C ILE A 376 -12.80 3.63 24.19
N ALA A 377 -12.24 4.61 23.49
CA ALA A 377 -12.87 5.89 23.19
C ALA A 377 -14.25 5.74 22.57
N SER A 378 -14.46 4.72 21.71
CA SER A 378 -15.71 4.49 21.00
C SER A 378 -16.90 4.17 21.93
N GLN A 379 -16.64 3.71 23.14
CA GLN A 379 -17.65 3.34 24.13
C GLN A 379 -17.73 4.33 25.30
N MET A 380 -17.02 5.48 25.17
CA MET A 380 -17.01 6.55 26.16
C MET A 380 -18.01 7.65 25.83
N ALA A 381 -18.31 8.46 26.83
CA ALA A 381 -19.13 9.66 26.70
C ALA A 381 -18.53 10.69 25.74
N ASP A 382 -19.36 11.49 25.11
CA ASP A 382 -18.94 12.58 24.26
C ASP A 382 -18.17 13.63 25.07
N ALA A 383 -17.18 14.26 24.44
CA ALA A 383 -16.52 15.39 25.05
C ALA A 383 -17.40 16.65 24.96
N ALA A 384 -17.44 17.46 26.01
CA ALA A 384 -18.11 18.76 25.98
C ALA A 384 -17.06 19.89 25.87
N ILE A 385 -17.27 20.75 24.88
CA ILE A 385 -16.38 21.87 24.56
C ILE A 385 -17.22 23.15 24.60
N ALA A 386 -16.91 24.04 25.54
CA ALA A 386 -17.43 25.40 25.52
C ALA A 386 -16.67 26.20 24.45
N ARG A 387 -17.42 26.79 23.55
CA ARG A 387 -16.89 27.75 22.56
C ARG A 387 -17.40 29.12 22.89
N THR A 388 -16.49 30.07 22.97
CA THR A 388 -16.78 31.47 23.18
C THR A 388 -16.37 32.27 21.96
N LYS A 389 -17.25 33.10 21.45
CA LYS A 389 -16.94 34.07 20.41
C LYS A 389 -17.23 35.47 20.97
N ILE A 390 -16.21 36.26 21.07
CA ILE A 390 -16.34 37.67 21.45
C ILE A 390 -16.37 38.48 20.18
N ILE A 391 -17.43 39.26 19.99
CA ILE A 391 -17.58 40.17 18.84
C ILE A 391 -17.34 41.57 19.37
N ALA A 392 -16.43 42.30 18.74
CA ALA A 392 -16.13 43.69 19.04
C ALA A 392 -16.46 44.55 17.82
N THR A 393 -16.89 45.79 18.14
CA THR A 393 -17.19 46.81 17.15
C THR A 393 -16.51 48.10 17.51
N THR A 394 -16.40 49.00 16.55
CA THR A 394 -15.94 50.38 16.82
C THR A 394 -17.02 51.37 16.40
N GLU A 395 -17.07 52.53 17.05
CA GLU A 395 -17.97 53.65 16.72
C GLU A 395 -17.58 54.36 15.41
N ALA A 396 -16.39 54.06 14.88
CA ALA A 396 -16.00 54.54 13.57
C ALA A 396 -16.89 53.86 12.52
N GLY A 397 -17.75 54.65 11.87
CA GLY A 397 -18.77 54.15 10.95
C GLY A 397 -18.23 53.40 9.74
N GLY A 398 -18.85 52.27 9.42
CA GLY A 398 -18.68 51.61 8.12
C GLY A 398 -17.52 50.63 8.03
N ILE A 399 -16.93 50.14 9.10
CA ILE A 399 -16.01 49.01 9.05
C ILE A 399 -16.67 47.73 9.62
N PRO A 400 -16.24 46.55 9.16
CA PRO A 400 -16.77 45.30 9.67
C PRO A 400 -16.49 45.10 11.17
N ASP A 401 -17.28 44.22 11.81
CA ASP A 401 -17.01 43.77 13.16
C ASP A 401 -15.73 42.91 13.22
N PHE A 402 -15.17 42.79 14.41
CA PHE A 402 -14.02 41.94 14.68
C PHE A 402 -14.40 40.86 15.67
N ALA A 403 -13.80 39.69 15.58
CA ALA A 403 -14.14 38.58 16.46
C ALA A 403 -12.89 37.85 16.97
N ALA A 404 -12.97 37.40 18.22
CA ALA A 404 -12.06 36.43 18.81
C ALA A 404 -12.81 35.10 19.05
N HIS A 405 -12.14 33.96 18.83
CA HIS A 405 -12.70 32.65 19.05
C HIS A 405 -11.89 31.91 20.13
N GLY A 406 -12.59 31.46 21.15
CA GLY A 406 -12.04 30.62 22.21
C GLY A 406 -12.70 29.25 22.25
N ALA A 407 -12.02 28.28 22.80
CA ALA A 407 -12.55 26.96 23.07
C ALA A 407 -11.91 26.40 24.35
N ARG A 408 -12.73 25.85 25.23
CA ARG A 408 -12.29 25.19 26.45
C ARG A 408 -12.97 23.84 26.61
N THR A 409 -12.19 22.83 26.93
CA THR A 409 -12.73 21.49 27.21
C THR A 409 -13.33 21.47 28.63
N GLU A 410 -14.64 21.38 28.75
CA GLU A 410 -15.35 21.31 30.04
C GLU A 410 -15.44 19.88 30.57
N PHE A 411 -15.71 18.94 29.68
CA PHE A 411 -15.72 17.51 29.98
C PHE A 411 -14.93 16.75 28.93
N PHE A 412 -13.93 16.01 29.38
CA PHE A 412 -13.01 15.31 28.45
C PHE A 412 -13.68 14.18 27.70
N GLY A 413 -14.67 13.48 28.32
CA GLY A 413 -15.31 12.33 27.68
C GLY A 413 -14.27 11.35 27.12
N TRP A 414 -14.47 10.92 25.89
CA TRP A 414 -13.56 10.00 25.20
C TRP A 414 -12.14 10.51 24.97
N LEU A 415 -11.91 11.82 25.03
CA LEU A 415 -10.58 12.40 24.91
C LEU A 415 -9.64 11.97 26.06
N LYS A 416 -10.19 11.48 27.18
CA LYS A 416 -9.40 10.93 28.29
C LYS A 416 -8.68 9.64 27.89
N ALA A 417 -9.30 8.80 27.03
CA ALA A 417 -8.65 7.60 26.49
C ALA A 417 -7.74 7.91 25.28
N ASP A 418 -7.99 9.00 24.55
CA ASP A 418 -7.20 9.41 23.39
C ASP A 418 -6.78 10.90 23.49
N PRO A 419 -5.84 11.25 24.41
CA PRO A 419 -5.44 12.64 24.62
C PRO A 419 -4.85 13.31 23.39
N ASP A 420 -4.18 12.55 22.51
CA ASP A 420 -3.58 13.08 21.28
C ASP A 420 -4.63 13.56 20.25
N ALA A 421 -5.91 13.29 20.49
CA ALA A 421 -7.02 13.79 19.69
C ALA A 421 -7.56 15.12 20.21
N LYS A 422 -7.13 15.59 21.40
CA LYS A 422 -7.50 16.88 21.95
C LYS A 422 -6.85 18.00 21.13
N SER A 423 -7.61 19.06 20.84
CA SER A 423 -7.06 20.33 20.38
C SER A 423 -6.66 21.17 21.57
N ASP A 424 -5.70 22.07 21.40
CA ASP A 424 -5.34 23.01 22.47
C ASP A 424 -6.53 23.89 22.85
N ASP A 425 -6.70 24.12 24.14
CA ASP A 425 -7.69 25.06 24.63
C ASP A 425 -7.19 26.49 24.35
N VAL A 426 -8.08 27.35 23.86
CA VAL A 426 -7.84 28.76 23.64
C VAL A 426 -8.74 29.53 24.60
N GLU A 427 -8.18 29.98 25.70
CA GLU A 427 -8.92 30.76 26.69
C GLU A 427 -8.96 32.23 26.30
N LEU A 428 -10.18 32.80 26.26
CA LEU A 428 -10.39 34.23 26.08
C LEU A 428 -10.57 34.91 27.45
N PRO A 429 -10.15 36.17 27.58
CA PRO A 429 -10.42 36.93 28.79
C PRO A 429 -11.92 37.09 29.01
N LYS A 430 -12.34 37.10 30.26
CA LYS A 430 -13.72 37.38 30.63
C LYS A 430 -14.04 38.85 30.37
N VAL A 431 -15.05 39.10 29.55
CA VAL A 431 -15.55 40.43 29.21
C VAL A 431 -17.06 40.44 29.33
N ILE A 432 -17.64 41.64 29.42
CA ILE A 432 -19.09 41.84 29.38
C ILE A 432 -19.49 42.67 28.18
N LYS A 433 -20.75 42.54 27.77
CA LYS A 433 -21.31 43.35 26.66
C LYS A 433 -21.14 44.83 26.97
N ASP A 434 -20.84 45.63 25.92
CA ASP A 434 -20.56 47.07 25.97
C ASP A 434 -19.30 47.44 26.75
N GLU A 435 -18.47 46.48 27.19
CA GLU A 435 -17.19 46.77 27.82
C GLU A 435 -16.26 47.49 26.85
N PRO A 436 -15.67 48.62 27.25
CA PRO A 436 -14.71 49.33 26.42
C PRO A 436 -13.41 48.54 26.30
N LEU A 437 -12.87 48.51 25.09
CA LEU A 437 -11.60 47.89 24.77
C LEU A 437 -10.59 48.96 24.38
N THR A 438 -9.38 48.86 24.91
CA THR A 438 -8.28 49.76 24.54
C THR A 438 -7.55 49.17 23.35
N LEU A 439 -7.60 49.81 22.19
CA LEU A 439 -6.82 49.42 21.03
C LEU A 439 -5.34 49.69 21.27
N THR A 440 -4.50 48.68 21.17
CA THR A 440 -3.04 48.80 21.27
C THR A 440 -2.39 48.85 19.88
N ASP A 441 -2.89 48.04 18.94
CA ASP A 441 -2.45 48.07 17.55
C ASP A 441 -3.56 47.50 16.63
N ILE A 442 -3.56 47.92 15.36
CA ILE A 442 -4.34 47.34 14.31
C ILE A 442 -3.50 47.29 13.03
N SER A 443 -3.39 46.13 12.43
CA SER A 443 -2.55 45.90 11.27
C SER A 443 -3.26 45.03 10.24
N SER A 444 -2.83 45.15 8.98
CA SER A 444 -3.27 44.31 7.88
C SER A 444 -2.12 43.52 7.29
N GLU A 445 -2.32 42.23 7.07
CA GLU A 445 -1.36 41.35 6.43
C GLU A 445 -1.91 40.89 5.08
N LYS A 446 -1.16 41.13 4.00
CA LYS A 446 -1.50 40.62 2.66
C LYS A 446 -1.25 39.14 2.60
N LYS A 447 -2.26 38.37 2.17
CA LYS A 447 -2.18 36.93 1.94
C LYS A 447 -2.65 36.58 0.54
N GLN A 448 -2.35 35.40 0.08
CA GLN A 448 -2.84 34.85 -1.16
C GLN A 448 -3.58 33.55 -0.90
N THR A 449 -4.66 33.33 -1.64
CA THR A 449 -5.33 32.04 -1.64
C THR A 449 -4.38 30.96 -2.11
N GLU A 450 -4.45 29.78 -1.49
CA GLU A 450 -3.61 28.64 -1.82
C GLU A 450 -4.34 27.65 -2.73
N PRO A 451 -3.61 26.94 -3.61
CA PRO A 451 -4.20 25.86 -4.38
C PRO A 451 -4.67 24.73 -3.46
N PRO A 452 -5.63 23.89 -3.93
CA PRO A 452 -6.03 22.73 -3.14
C PRO A 452 -4.82 21.83 -2.87
N LYS A 453 -4.66 21.41 -1.61
CA LYS A 453 -3.53 20.55 -1.19
C LYS A 453 -3.57 19.21 -1.91
N ARG A 454 -2.41 18.70 -2.28
CA ARG A 454 -2.28 17.34 -2.82
C ARG A 454 -2.73 16.31 -1.81
N TYR A 455 -3.18 15.17 -2.29
CA TYR A 455 -3.57 14.08 -1.41
C TYR A 455 -2.37 13.52 -0.66
N THR A 456 -2.57 13.25 0.62
CA THR A 456 -1.73 12.30 1.38
C THR A 456 -2.23 10.88 1.10
N GLU A 457 -1.45 9.86 1.50
CA GLU A 457 -1.92 8.46 1.42
C GLU A 457 -3.26 8.28 2.15
N ALA A 458 -3.39 8.86 3.35
CA ALA A 458 -4.65 8.84 4.11
C ALA A 458 -5.80 9.56 3.37
N GLY A 459 -5.50 10.71 2.78
CA GLY A 459 -6.48 11.49 2.01
C GLY A 459 -6.98 10.74 0.78
N LEU A 460 -6.09 10.05 0.07
CA LEU A 460 -6.49 9.25 -1.09
C LEU A 460 -7.32 8.02 -0.68
N ILE A 461 -6.97 7.32 0.41
CA ILE A 461 -7.78 6.20 0.93
C ILE A 461 -9.20 6.68 1.27
N LYS A 462 -9.32 7.83 1.95
CA LYS A 462 -10.61 8.43 2.28
C LYS A 462 -11.43 8.77 1.02
N GLU A 463 -10.78 9.29 -0.01
CA GLU A 463 -11.45 9.64 -1.27
C GLU A 463 -11.87 8.39 -2.06
N LEU A 464 -11.03 7.35 -2.09
CA LEU A 464 -11.36 6.05 -2.69
C LEU A 464 -12.58 5.41 -2.01
N GLU A 465 -12.58 5.37 -0.67
CA GLU A 465 -13.71 4.87 0.10
C GLU A 465 -14.99 5.66 -0.18
N LYS A 466 -14.90 7.00 -0.20
CA LYS A 466 -16.02 7.89 -0.51
C LYS A 466 -16.64 7.63 -1.89
N ARG A 467 -15.79 7.30 -2.90
CA ARG A 467 -16.20 7.00 -4.28
C ARG A 467 -16.56 5.53 -4.51
N GLY A 468 -16.51 4.68 -3.47
CA GLY A 468 -16.78 3.24 -3.58
C GLY A 468 -15.70 2.44 -4.30
N ILE A 469 -14.50 3.02 -4.50
CA ILE A 469 -13.39 2.43 -5.25
C ILE A 469 -12.48 1.64 -4.30
N GLY A 470 -12.34 0.35 -4.57
CA GLY A 470 -11.56 -0.56 -3.72
C GLY A 470 -12.34 -1.09 -2.52
N ARG A 471 -11.68 -1.97 -1.78
CA ARG A 471 -12.23 -2.66 -0.59
C ARG A 471 -11.11 -2.79 0.46
N PRO A 472 -11.39 -3.21 1.70
CA PRO A 472 -10.37 -3.38 2.75
C PRO A 472 -9.12 -4.15 2.32
N SER A 473 -9.25 -5.13 1.45
CA SER A 473 -8.12 -5.93 0.94
C SER A 473 -7.26 -5.19 -0.11
N THR A 474 -7.76 -4.11 -0.74
CA THR A 474 -7.11 -3.50 -1.91
C THR A 474 -6.48 -2.13 -1.67
N TYR A 475 -6.90 -1.34 -0.67
CA TYR A 475 -6.37 0.02 -0.47
C TYR A 475 -4.84 0.07 -0.41
N ALA A 476 -4.22 -0.77 0.42
CA ALA A 476 -2.77 -0.80 0.57
C ALA A 476 -2.05 -1.23 -0.72
N SER A 477 -2.64 -2.16 -1.50
CA SER A 477 -2.07 -2.64 -2.76
C SER A 477 -2.19 -1.62 -3.89
N ILE A 478 -3.27 -0.82 -3.93
CA ILE A 478 -3.44 0.30 -4.86
C ILE A 478 -2.31 1.31 -4.66
N MET A 479 -2.11 1.79 -3.41
CA MET A 479 -1.05 2.73 -3.08
C MET A 479 0.33 2.21 -3.49
N LYS A 480 0.63 0.97 -3.10
CA LYS A 480 1.89 0.33 -3.44
C LYS A 480 2.10 0.24 -4.94
N THR A 481 1.07 -0.11 -5.70
CA THR A 481 1.15 -0.27 -7.16
C THR A 481 1.44 1.05 -7.86
N LEU A 482 0.78 2.14 -7.46
CA LEU A 482 1.01 3.47 -8.04
C LEU A 482 2.47 3.92 -7.85
N VAL A 483 3.05 3.68 -6.68
CA VAL A 483 4.44 4.02 -6.38
C VAL A 483 5.42 3.07 -7.08
N ASP A 484 5.21 1.75 -7.02
CA ASP A 484 6.06 0.74 -7.65
C ASP A 484 6.13 0.92 -9.18
N ARG A 485 5.06 1.43 -9.80
CA ARG A 485 5.00 1.75 -11.23
C ARG A 485 5.56 3.12 -11.58
N ALA A 486 6.00 3.86 -10.58
CA ALA A 486 6.48 5.23 -10.73
C ALA A 486 5.45 6.17 -11.39
N TYR A 487 4.15 5.91 -11.24
CA TYR A 487 3.09 6.84 -11.65
C TYR A 487 2.93 7.96 -10.65
N VAL A 488 3.31 7.70 -9.41
CA VAL A 488 3.24 8.63 -8.29
C VAL A 488 4.52 8.52 -7.47
N LEU A 489 5.08 9.64 -7.06
CA LEU A 489 6.14 9.74 -6.06
C LEU A 489 5.51 10.05 -4.70
N ARG A 490 6.13 9.55 -3.65
CA ARG A 490 5.77 9.85 -2.27
C ARG A 490 6.83 10.76 -1.67
N GLU A 491 6.45 12.01 -1.39
CA GLU A 491 7.31 13.00 -0.78
C GLU A 491 6.62 13.56 0.48
N ASN A 492 7.27 13.50 1.63
CA ASN A 492 6.74 14.02 2.89
C ASN A 492 5.27 13.59 3.16
N ARG A 493 4.94 12.30 2.92
CA ARG A 493 3.59 11.69 3.01
C ARG A 493 2.58 12.19 1.97
N THR A 494 2.97 13.09 1.09
CA THR A 494 2.14 13.64 0.01
C THR A 494 2.41 12.86 -1.29
N LEU A 495 1.36 12.70 -2.07
CA LEU A 495 1.40 11.97 -3.35
C LEU A 495 1.55 12.96 -4.49
N HIS A 496 2.64 12.83 -5.24
CA HIS A 496 2.97 13.67 -6.39
C HIS A 496 2.87 12.83 -7.66
N PRO A 497 1.86 13.07 -8.52
CA PRO A 497 1.82 12.44 -9.83
C PRO A 497 3.06 12.77 -10.64
N THR A 498 3.58 11.77 -11.36
CA THR A 498 4.71 11.95 -12.26
C THR A 498 4.22 12.25 -13.67
N GLU A 499 5.11 12.73 -14.53
CA GLU A 499 4.82 12.86 -15.97
C GLU A 499 4.41 11.53 -16.60
N LEU A 500 4.99 10.43 -16.11
CA LEU A 500 4.62 9.08 -16.55
C LEU A 500 3.18 8.74 -16.15
N GLY A 501 2.79 9.11 -14.93
CA GLY A 501 1.40 8.99 -14.46
C GLY A 501 0.45 9.83 -15.30
N ASP A 502 0.81 11.07 -15.60
CA ASP A 502 0.02 12.00 -16.43
C ASP A 502 -0.23 11.42 -17.83
N VAL A 503 0.82 10.93 -18.50
CA VAL A 503 0.70 10.31 -19.83
C VAL A 503 -0.21 9.09 -19.82
N VAL A 504 -0.09 8.22 -18.82
CA VAL A 504 -0.93 7.02 -18.72
C VAL A 504 -2.38 7.40 -18.43
N ASP A 505 -2.60 8.33 -17.53
CA ASP A 505 -3.94 8.81 -17.18
C ASP A 505 -4.64 9.49 -18.36
N THR A 506 -3.96 10.44 -19.02
CA THR A 506 -4.49 11.13 -20.21
C THR A 506 -4.85 10.14 -21.32
N PHE A 507 -3.94 9.17 -21.60
CA PHE A 507 -4.23 8.13 -22.59
C PHE A 507 -5.48 7.32 -22.24
N LEU A 508 -5.65 6.97 -20.97
CA LEU A 508 -6.80 6.22 -20.49
C LEU A 508 -8.09 7.05 -20.51
N GLU A 509 -8.04 8.32 -20.10
CA GLU A 509 -9.19 9.22 -20.15
C GLU A 509 -9.69 9.46 -21.58
N GLU A 510 -8.79 9.71 -22.53
CA GLU A 510 -9.15 9.96 -23.92
C GLU A 510 -9.72 8.73 -24.64
N ASN A 511 -9.34 7.53 -24.23
CA ASN A 511 -9.65 6.32 -24.99
C ASN A 511 -10.48 5.29 -24.21
N PHE A 512 -10.53 5.35 -22.88
CA PHE A 512 -11.14 4.36 -22.00
C PHE A 512 -11.89 4.99 -20.83
N ALA A 513 -12.41 6.21 -20.97
CA ALA A 513 -13.04 6.98 -19.89
C ALA A 513 -14.09 6.18 -19.12
N ASP A 514 -14.98 5.47 -19.82
CA ASP A 514 -16.05 4.68 -19.20
C ASP A 514 -15.50 3.55 -18.32
N TYR A 515 -14.43 2.90 -18.75
CA TYR A 515 -13.82 1.75 -18.05
C TYR A 515 -12.91 2.14 -16.86
N ILE A 516 -12.58 3.43 -16.72
CA ILE A 516 -11.83 3.98 -15.59
C ILE A 516 -12.68 4.97 -14.77
N SER A 517 -13.97 5.05 -15.03
CA SER A 517 -14.89 5.91 -14.27
C SER A 517 -15.11 5.40 -12.86
N ASP A 518 -15.47 6.31 -11.95
CA ASP A 518 -15.79 5.98 -10.57
C ASP A 518 -17.01 5.07 -10.49
N SER A 519 -18.07 5.38 -11.29
CA SER A 519 -19.30 4.60 -11.36
C SER A 519 -19.04 3.17 -11.82
N PHE A 520 -18.35 2.97 -12.95
CA PHE A 520 -18.01 1.63 -13.43
C PHE A 520 -17.24 0.81 -12.39
N THR A 521 -16.26 1.45 -11.74
CA THR A 521 -15.41 0.76 -10.76
C THR A 521 -16.20 0.39 -9.50
N SER A 522 -17.05 1.29 -8.99
CA SER A 522 -17.89 1.06 -7.83
C SER A 522 -18.95 -0.01 -8.12
N GLU A 523 -19.66 0.08 -9.24
CA GLU A 523 -20.66 -0.90 -9.66
C GLU A 523 -20.05 -2.31 -9.79
N MET A 524 -18.84 -2.41 -10.36
CA MET A 524 -18.14 -3.69 -10.47
C MET A 524 -17.75 -4.27 -9.11
N GLU A 525 -17.38 -3.43 -8.13
CA GLU A 525 -17.10 -3.87 -6.76
C GLU A 525 -18.39 -4.34 -6.06
N ASP A 526 -19.49 -3.64 -6.28
CA ASP A 526 -20.82 -4.01 -5.74
C ASP A 526 -21.33 -5.31 -6.39
N ASP A 527 -21.08 -5.50 -7.67
CA ASP A 527 -21.39 -6.74 -8.39
C ASP A 527 -20.63 -7.95 -7.85
N LEU A 528 -19.35 -7.76 -7.51
CA LEU A 528 -18.53 -8.79 -6.86
C LEU A 528 -19.05 -9.11 -5.44
N ASP A 529 -19.57 -8.12 -4.73
CA ASP A 529 -20.21 -8.33 -3.42
C ASP A 529 -21.52 -9.09 -3.58
N GLN A 530 -22.33 -8.79 -4.62
CA GLN A 530 -23.56 -9.56 -4.93
C GLN A 530 -23.28 -11.01 -5.30
N ILE A 531 -22.13 -11.33 -5.96
CA ILE A 531 -21.71 -12.72 -6.17
C ILE A 531 -21.44 -13.40 -4.83
N ALA A 532 -20.75 -12.72 -3.90
CA ALA A 532 -20.46 -13.25 -2.57
C ALA A 532 -21.75 -13.54 -1.77
N GLU A 533 -22.80 -12.76 -1.99
CA GLU A 533 -24.14 -12.94 -1.40
C GLU A 533 -25.00 -13.96 -2.15
N GLY A 534 -24.53 -14.53 -3.26
CA GLY A 534 -25.29 -15.45 -4.10
C GLY A 534 -26.42 -14.81 -4.92
N LYS A 535 -26.44 -13.47 -5.01
CA LYS A 535 -27.48 -12.71 -5.74
C LYS A 535 -27.15 -12.49 -7.22
N LYS A 536 -25.90 -12.66 -7.63
CA LYS A 536 -25.44 -12.46 -9.02
C LYS A 536 -24.65 -13.68 -9.53
N ASP A 537 -24.88 -14.04 -10.80
CA ASP A 537 -24.17 -15.15 -11.41
C ASP A 537 -22.76 -14.74 -11.90
N TYR A 538 -21.78 -15.57 -11.60
CA TYR A 538 -20.37 -15.38 -11.94
C TYR A 538 -20.14 -15.30 -13.46
N VAL A 539 -20.67 -16.26 -14.22
CA VAL A 539 -20.42 -16.33 -15.66
C VAL A 539 -21.11 -15.20 -16.40
N LYS A 540 -22.32 -14.84 -15.95
CA LYS A 540 -23.09 -13.74 -16.53
C LYS A 540 -22.33 -12.42 -16.34
N LEU A 541 -21.86 -12.12 -15.14
CA LEU A 541 -21.08 -10.90 -14.89
C LEU A 541 -19.87 -10.79 -15.80
N LEU A 542 -19.09 -11.88 -15.91
CA LEU A 542 -17.88 -11.89 -16.72
C LEU A 542 -18.18 -11.76 -18.22
N LYS A 543 -19.24 -12.38 -18.72
CA LYS A 543 -19.69 -12.24 -20.12
C LYS A 543 -20.15 -10.82 -20.44
N ASP A 544 -20.99 -10.26 -19.58
CA ASP A 544 -21.54 -8.91 -19.75
C ASP A 544 -20.43 -7.85 -19.76
N PHE A 545 -19.39 -8.06 -19.00
CA PHE A 545 -18.19 -7.18 -18.98
C PHE A 545 -17.27 -7.46 -20.18
N TYR A 546 -16.77 -8.69 -20.32
CA TYR A 546 -15.63 -8.98 -21.19
C TYR A 546 -15.97 -8.95 -22.68
N GLY A 547 -17.19 -9.31 -23.06
CA GLY A 547 -17.64 -9.26 -24.44
C GLY A 547 -17.48 -7.87 -25.06
N PRO A 548 -18.15 -6.85 -24.54
CA PRO A 548 -18.01 -5.46 -25.00
C PRO A 548 -16.57 -4.94 -24.85
N PHE A 549 -15.94 -5.17 -23.70
CA PHE A 549 -14.59 -4.69 -23.41
C PHE A 549 -13.54 -5.20 -24.40
N SER A 550 -13.52 -6.51 -24.66
CA SER A 550 -12.54 -7.11 -25.59
C SER A 550 -12.72 -6.61 -27.03
N LYS A 551 -13.98 -6.43 -27.47
CA LYS A 551 -14.31 -5.84 -28.77
C LYS A 551 -13.79 -4.40 -28.86
N TYR A 552 -14.05 -3.60 -27.83
CA TYR A 552 -13.60 -2.21 -27.75
C TYR A 552 -12.07 -2.10 -27.76
N VAL A 553 -11.35 -2.92 -26.97
CA VAL A 553 -9.88 -2.94 -26.97
C VAL A 553 -9.32 -3.34 -28.35
N LYS A 554 -9.93 -4.31 -29.04
CA LYS A 554 -9.53 -4.70 -30.40
C LYS A 554 -9.73 -3.56 -31.42
N GLU A 555 -10.84 -2.84 -31.34
CA GLU A 555 -11.12 -1.67 -32.16
C GLU A 555 -10.11 -0.55 -31.90
N LYS A 556 -9.91 -0.18 -30.64
CA LYS A 556 -8.94 0.84 -30.21
C LYS A 556 -7.51 0.46 -30.58
N THR A 557 -7.18 -0.82 -30.60
CA THR A 557 -5.87 -1.31 -31.06
C THR A 557 -5.64 -0.97 -32.55
N LYS A 558 -6.68 -0.94 -33.36
CA LYS A 558 -6.59 -0.59 -34.80
C LYS A 558 -6.61 0.93 -35.03
N THR A 559 -7.49 1.64 -34.32
CA THR A 559 -7.77 3.07 -34.56
C THR A 559 -6.78 4.02 -33.91
N ILE A 560 -6.26 3.70 -32.71
CA ILE A 560 -5.30 4.59 -32.02
C ILE A 560 -3.94 4.50 -32.73
N GLY A 561 -3.37 5.66 -33.07
CA GLY A 561 -2.00 5.80 -33.53
C GLY A 561 -0.98 5.48 -32.42
N LYS A 562 0.28 5.24 -32.80
CA LYS A 562 1.35 5.13 -31.79
C LYS A 562 1.62 6.52 -31.20
N LEU A 563 1.52 6.63 -29.89
CA LEU A 563 1.83 7.87 -29.17
C LEU A 563 3.34 8.07 -29.14
N THR A 564 3.87 8.76 -30.16
CA THR A 564 5.32 9.07 -30.25
C THR A 564 5.64 10.39 -29.56
N ASN A 565 4.70 11.32 -29.53
CA ASN A 565 4.81 12.65 -28.95
C ASN A 565 3.78 12.79 -27.82
N ILE A 566 4.22 13.18 -26.64
CA ILE A 566 3.38 13.41 -25.45
C ILE A 566 3.07 14.90 -25.26
N GLY A 567 3.69 15.77 -26.04
CA GLY A 567 3.47 17.21 -26.01
C GLY A 567 4.52 17.98 -26.79
N LYS A 568 4.30 19.27 -26.97
CA LYS A 568 5.29 20.19 -27.53
C LYS A 568 6.26 20.60 -26.42
N ALA A 569 7.55 20.67 -26.77
CA ALA A 569 8.53 21.27 -25.87
C ALA A 569 8.26 22.78 -25.70
N PRO A 570 8.72 23.41 -24.60
CA PRO A 570 8.69 24.87 -24.47
C PRO A 570 9.29 25.55 -25.69
N ALA A 571 8.71 26.68 -26.15
CA ALA A 571 9.08 27.35 -27.40
C ALA A 571 10.56 27.81 -27.45
N ASN A 572 11.18 28.03 -26.29
CA ASN A 572 12.57 28.37 -26.14
C ASN A 572 13.53 27.14 -26.27
N MET A 573 12.99 25.93 -26.27
CA MET A 573 13.77 24.70 -26.39
C MET A 573 13.86 24.27 -27.86
N ARG A 574 15.05 24.51 -28.46
CA ARG A 574 15.32 24.16 -29.85
C ARG A 574 16.24 22.95 -29.93
N CYS A 575 16.12 22.21 -31.04
CA CYS A 575 16.95 21.06 -31.29
C CYS A 575 18.44 21.46 -31.33
N PRO A 576 19.31 20.79 -30.57
CA PRO A 576 20.75 21.15 -30.53
C PRO A 576 21.50 20.86 -31.85
N LYS A 577 20.89 20.04 -32.73
CA LYS A 577 21.52 19.65 -33.99
C LYS A 577 21.03 20.45 -35.21
N CYS A 578 19.73 20.74 -35.29
CA CYS A 578 19.15 21.35 -36.49
C CYS A 578 18.31 22.62 -36.21
N GLY A 579 18.23 23.08 -34.96
CA GLY A 579 17.45 24.27 -34.58
C GLY A 579 15.94 24.16 -34.68
N SER A 580 15.37 23.04 -35.17
CA SER A 580 13.93 22.84 -35.29
C SER A 580 13.25 22.74 -33.91
N ALA A 581 11.91 22.84 -33.89
CA ALA A 581 11.11 22.63 -32.69
C ALA A 581 11.37 21.23 -32.09
N MET A 582 11.14 21.11 -30.81
CA MET A 582 11.25 19.83 -30.11
C MET A 582 9.91 19.35 -29.59
N VAL A 583 9.80 18.06 -29.40
CA VAL A 583 8.62 17.38 -28.84
C VAL A 583 9.02 16.54 -27.66
N ILE A 584 8.14 16.41 -26.69
CA ILE A 584 8.37 15.56 -25.52
C ILE A 584 8.10 14.11 -25.92
N LYS A 585 9.09 13.24 -25.67
CA LYS A 585 8.97 11.78 -25.85
C LYS A 585 9.26 11.05 -24.55
N LEU A 586 8.73 9.84 -24.47
CA LEU A 586 8.90 8.98 -23.30
C LEU A 586 9.98 7.91 -23.55
N SER A 587 11.01 7.88 -22.72
CA SER A 587 12.04 6.84 -22.69
C SER A 587 11.88 5.90 -21.48
N ARG A 588 12.74 4.87 -21.35
CA ARG A 588 12.77 4.03 -20.15
C ARG A 588 13.23 4.80 -18.90
N ALA A 589 14.01 5.83 -19.08
CA ALA A 589 14.57 6.66 -18.01
C ALA A 589 13.67 7.83 -17.60
N GLY A 590 12.57 8.10 -18.33
CA GLY A 590 11.69 9.24 -18.14
C GLY A 590 11.38 9.96 -19.45
N THR A 591 10.84 11.16 -19.36
CA THR A 591 10.60 12.06 -20.49
C THR A 591 11.90 12.73 -20.96
N PHE A 592 11.96 13.05 -22.23
CA PHE A 592 13.05 13.80 -22.85
C PHE A 592 12.54 14.59 -24.06
N LEU A 593 13.26 15.61 -24.46
CA LEU A 593 12.98 16.38 -25.64
C LEU A 593 13.65 15.74 -26.86
N SER A 594 12.87 15.44 -27.90
CA SER A 594 13.33 14.90 -29.17
C SER A 594 13.07 15.92 -30.29
N CYS A 595 13.92 15.99 -31.27
CA CYS A 595 13.64 16.78 -32.46
C CYS A 595 12.33 16.38 -33.11
N GLU A 596 11.51 17.35 -33.53
CA GLU A 596 10.27 17.10 -34.26
C GLU A 596 10.50 16.35 -35.58
N ARG A 597 11.67 16.57 -36.19
CA ARG A 597 12.10 15.92 -37.45
C ARG A 597 12.67 14.52 -37.27
N PHE A 598 12.53 13.91 -36.09
CA PHE A 598 12.99 12.53 -35.92
C PHE A 598 12.14 11.57 -36.80
N PRO A 599 12.72 10.63 -37.55
CA PRO A 599 14.10 10.10 -37.49
C PRO A 599 15.19 10.83 -38.33
N GLU A 600 14.83 11.83 -39.13
CA GLU A 600 15.78 12.54 -39.99
C GLU A 600 16.84 13.32 -39.16
N CYS A 601 16.45 13.82 -38.00
CA CYS A 601 17.34 14.43 -37.03
C CYS A 601 17.16 13.75 -35.65
N ASP A 602 18.24 13.22 -35.13
CA ASP A 602 18.29 12.49 -33.83
C ASP A 602 18.64 13.41 -32.65
N GLY A 603 18.53 14.74 -32.82
CA GLY A 603 18.78 15.70 -31.75
C GLY A 603 17.85 15.50 -30.55
N ALA A 604 18.41 15.46 -29.35
CA ALA A 604 17.68 15.26 -28.11
C ALA A 604 18.25 16.10 -26.96
N ARG A 605 17.39 16.46 -26.00
CA ARG A 605 17.73 17.18 -24.75
C ARG A 605 17.04 16.52 -23.55
N THR A 606 17.55 16.76 -22.36
CA THR A 606 16.82 16.52 -21.11
C THR A 606 15.65 17.52 -21.01
N MET A 607 14.73 17.31 -20.09
CA MET A 607 13.65 18.26 -19.82
C MET A 607 14.17 19.62 -19.34
N GLU A 608 15.33 19.62 -18.67
CA GLU A 608 16.03 20.83 -18.20
C GLU A 608 16.80 21.55 -19.33
N GLY A 609 16.84 20.98 -20.53
CA GLY A 609 17.44 21.60 -21.72
C GLY A 609 18.90 21.20 -21.99
N GLU A 610 19.49 20.32 -21.18
CA GLU A 610 20.82 19.79 -21.45
C GLU A 610 20.78 18.89 -22.70
N SER A 611 21.75 19.08 -23.62
CA SER A 611 21.86 18.20 -24.78
C SER A 611 22.30 16.79 -24.34
N PHE A 612 21.55 15.77 -24.78
CA PHE A 612 22.11 14.42 -24.73
C PHE A 612 23.25 14.37 -25.76
N ASP A 613 24.45 14.24 -25.30
CA ASP A 613 25.54 13.73 -26.13
C ASP A 613 25.20 12.26 -26.44
N THR A 614 24.51 12.06 -27.56
CA THR A 614 24.06 10.75 -28.03
C THR A 614 25.23 9.86 -28.48
N LYS A 615 26.42 10.41 -28.50
CA LYS A 615 27.70 9.70 -28.58
C LYS A 615 28.54 10.15 -27.39
N LYS A 616 28.34 9.56 -26.18
CA LYS A 616 29.54 9.24 -25.41
C LYS A 616 30.40 8.42 -26.38
N GLU A 617 31.52 8.92 -26.84
CA GLU A 617 32.48 8.14 -27.59
C GLU A 617 32.73 6.89 -26.77
N LEU A 618 32.19 5.77 -27.27
CA LEU A 618 32.38 4.49 -26.62
C LEU A 618 33.85 4.24 -26.69
N LYS A 619 34.53 4.21 -25.56
CA LYS A 619 35.98 4.06 -25.49
C LYS A 619 36.33 2.73 -26.13
N GLU A 620 36.92 2.81 -27.34
CA GLU A 620 37.34 1.62 -28.09
C GLU A 620 38.49 0.97 -27.33
N THR A 621 38.42 -0.34 -27.17
CA THR A 621 39.52 -1.11 -26.55
C THR A 621 40.66 -1.42 -27.54
N GLY A 622 40.51 -1.03 -28.83
CA GLY A 622 41.43 -1.35 -29.91
C GLY A 622 41.31 -2.78 -30.47
N GLU A 623 40.49 -3.62 -29.85
CA GLU A 623 40.28 -5.02 -30.27
C GLU A 623 39.10 -5.17 -31.23
N LYS A 624 39.20 -6.03 -32.25
CA LYS A 624 38.06 -6.44 -33.08
C LYS A 624 37.14 -7.41 -32.36
N CYS A 625 35.84 -7.36 -32.66
CA CYS A 625 34.90 -8.30 -32.10
C CYS A 625 35.13 -9.71 -32.67
N PRO A 626 35.34 -10.74 -31.84
CA PRO A 626 35.59 -12.11 -32.32
C PRO A 626 34.42 -12.76 -33.05
N GLU A 627 33.17 -12.28 -32.85
CA GLU A 627 31.99 -12.81 -33.53
C GLU A 627 31.69 -12.12 -34.86
N CYS A 628 32.01 -10.82 -35.02
CA CYS A 628 31.65 -10.08 -36.24
C CYS A 628 32.80 -9.18 -36.75
N GLY A 629 33.99 -9.24 -36.15
CA GLY A 629 35.15 -8.41 -36.55
C GLY A 629 35.69 -8.77 -37.92
N ASP A 630 35.75 -10.05 -38.27
CA ASP A 630 36.30 -10.54 -39.51
C ASP A 630 35.24 -11.05 -40.51
N SER A 631 34.00 -11.20 -40.08
CA SER A 631 32.89 -11.76 -40.91
C SER A 631 32.09 -10.74 -41.73
N LEU A 632 32.43 -9.45 -41.64
CA LEU A 632 31.73 -8.36 -42.33
C LEU A 632 32.68 -7.53 -43.20
N PRO A 633 32.21 -6.94 -44.34
CA PRO A 633 33.02 -6.07 -45.20
C PRO A 633 33.65 -4.91 -44.44
N ALA A 634 34.80 -4.46 -44.93
CA ALA A 634 35.53 -3.29 -44.39
C ALA A 634 34.59 -2.08 -44.21
N GLY A 635 34.54 -1.51 -42.98
CA GLY A 635 33.61 -0.43 -42.59
C GLY A 635 32.38 -0.87 -41.82
N ARG A 636 32.05 -2.18 -41.77
CA ARG A 636 30.98 -2.76 -40.94
C ARG A 636 31.47 -3.71 -39.86
N GLN A 637 32.77 -3.83 -39.70
CA GLN A 637 33.43 -4.69 -38.72
C GLN A 637 33.20 -4.13 -37.30
N GLY A 638 32.73 -4.99 -36.39
CA GLY A 638 32.49 -4.60 -35.00
C GLY A 638 33.81 -4.52 -34.22
N LYS A 639 33.99 -3.43 -33.46
CA LYS A 639 35.07 -3.27 -32.48
C LYS A 639 34.54 -3.51 -31.07
N LEU A 640 35.42 -3.83 -30.14
CA LEU A 640 35.07 -3.92 -28.73
C LEU A 640 35.13 -2.53 -28.09
N VAL A 641 34.04 -2.19 -27.36
CA VAL A 641 33.86 -0.87 -26.73
C VAL A 641 33.40 -1.05 -25.27
N GLU A 642 33.89 -0.16 -24.41
CA GLU A 642 33.42 -0.11 -23.02
C GLU A 642 32.00 0.43 -22.96
N ARG A 643 31.14 -0.25 -22.26
CA ARG A 643 29.74 0.11 -22.00
C ARG A 643 29.41 0.05 -20.52
N GLU A 644 28.43 0.81 -20.10
CA GLU A 644 27.93 0.80 -18.74
C GLU A 644 26.53 0.15 -18.71
N GLY A 645 26.32 -0.88 -17.90
CA GLY A 645 25.07 -1.61 -17.77
C GLY A 645 24.59 -1.63 -16.32
N LYS A 646 23.40 -2.22 -16.10
CA LYS A 646 22.77 -2.36 -14.78
C LYS A 646 23.68 -2.99 -13.70
N PHE A 647 24.70 -3.74 -14.12
CA PHE A 647 25.63 -4.45 -13.23
C PHE A 647 27.06 -3.89 -13.27
N GLY A 648 27.27 -2.68 -13.81
CA GLY A 648 28.56 -2.02 -13.93
C GLY A 648 29.08 -1.95 -15.35
N LYS A 649 30.37 -1.56 -15.50
CA LYS A 649 31.03 -1.45 -16.79
C LYS A 649 31.35 -2.82 -17.38
N PHE A 650 31.13 -2.98 -18.69
CA PHE A 650 31.45 -4.18 -19.43
C PHE A 650 31.92 -3.82 -20.83
N VAL A 651 32.69 -4.73 -21.47
CA VAL A 651 33.15 -4.58 -22.83
C VAL A 651 32.26 -5.39 -23.77
N GLY A 652 31.67 -4.73 -24.75
CA GLY A 652 30.77 -5.36 -25.71
C GLY A 652 31.02 -4.90 -27.14
N CYS A 653 30.41 -5.55 -28.11
CA CYS A 653 30.56 -5.21 -29.53
C CYS A 653 29.92 -3.84 -29.86
N SER A 654 30.62 -3.03 -30.69
CA SER A 654 30.10 -1.75 -31.21
C SER A 654 28.86 -1.93 -32.08
N ASN A 655 28.70 -3.08 -32.75
CA ASN A 655 27.54 -3.42 -33.59
C ASN A 655 26.30 -3.88 -32.84
N TYR A 656 26.26 -3.77 -31.51
CA TYR A 656 25.02 -4.05 -30.77
C TYR A 656 23.88 -3.10 -31.24
N PRO A 657 22.67 -3.55 -31.45
CA PRO A 657 22.10 -4.88 -31.09
C PRO A 657 22.25 -6.01 -32.12
N LYS A 658 22.87 -5.74 -33.27
CA LYS A 658 23.03 -6.76 -34.32
C LYS A 658 24.03 -7.86 -33.91
N CYS A 659 25.11 -7.49 -33.27
CA CYS A 659 26.03 -8.42 -32.61
C CYS A 659 25.90 -8.28 -31.09
N LYS A 660 25.62 -9.39 -30.41
CA LYS A 660 25.38 -9.42 -28.94
C LYS A 660 26.61 -9.86 -28.15
N PHE A 661 27.77 -9.87 -28.77
CA PHE A 661 29.00 -10.28 -28.09
C PHE A 661 29.32 -9.37 -26.91
N ILE A 662 29.58 -10.00 -25.78
CA ILE A 662 30.08 -9.35 -24.55
C ILE A 662 31.36 -10.08 -24.16
N LYS A 663 32.49 -9.34 -24.13
CA LYS A 663 33.74 -9.85 -23.60
C LYS A 663 33.54 -10.06 -22.10
N LYS A 664 33.56 -11.30 -21.64
CA LYS A 664 33.57 -11.58 -20.21
C LYS A 664 34.79 -10.91 -19.63
N GLY A 665 34.60 -9.85 -18.83
CA GLY A 665 35.68 -9.07 -18.30
C GLY A 665 36.69 -9.95 -17.59
N ALA A 666 37.94 -9.87 -17.96
CA ALA A 666 39.01 -10.24 -17.08
C ALA A 666 38.94 -9.27 -15.90
N GLU A 667 38.33 -9.71 -14.79
CA GLU A 667 38.67 -9.11 -13.50
C GLU A 667 40.18 -9.09 -13.44
N SER A 668 40.76 -7.94 -13.13
CA SER A 668 42.20 -7.82 -13.04
C SER A 668 42.72 -8.94 -12.11
N GLU A 669 43.86 -9.54 -12.43
CA GLU A 669 44.40 -10.59 -11.55
C GLU A 669 44.58 -10.10 -10.11
N GLU A 670 44.78 -8.80 -9.93
CA GLU A 670 44.82 -8.13 -8.65
C GLU A 670 43.47 -8.13 -7.93
N ALA A 671 42.33 -7.91 -8.63
CA ALA A 671 40.98 -7.99 -8.02
C ALA A 671 40.60 -9.44 -7.69
N LYS A 672 41.05 -10.41 -8.47
CA LYS A 672 40.90 -11.83 -8.17
C LYS A 672 41.72 -12.28 -6.94
N ARG A 673 42.95 -11.74 -6.78
CA ARG A 673 43.79 -12.00 -5.61
C ARG A 673 43.24 -11.31 -4.35
N ALA A 674 42.75 -10.10 -4.48
CA ALA A 674 42.16 -9.36 -3.34
C ALA A 674 40.86 -9.98 -2.79
N ALA A 675 40.10 -10.70 -3.62
CA ALA A 675 38.88 -11.37 -3.23
C ALA A 675 39.05 -12.81 -2.70
N ASP A 676 40.27 -13.39 -2.93
CA ASP A 676 40.61 -14.75 -2.53
C ASP A 676 40.97 -14.80 -1.03
N THR A 677 40.27 -15.67 -0.28
CA THR A 677 40.53 -15.84 1.17
C THR A 677 41.75 -16.72 1.47
N GLY A 678 42.35 -17.37 0.47
CA GLY A 678 43.43 -18.35 0.65
C GLY A 678 43.00 -19.69 1.23
N VAL A 679 41.71 -19.83 1.64
CA VAL A 679 41.19 -21.05 2.23
C VAL A 679 40.84 -22.07 1.14
N VAL A 680 41.45 -23.23 1.18
CA VAL A 680 41.25 -24.33 0.21
C VAL A 680 39.78 -24.81 0.27
N CYS A 681 39.17 -25.01 -0.88
CA CYS A 681 37.82 -25.53 -0.96
C CYS A 681 37.73 -26.97 -0.43
N PRO A 682 36.88 -27.25 0.57
CA PRO A 682 36.81 -28.57 1.19
C PRO A 682 36.24 -29.65 0.26
N GLU A 683 35.49 -29.25 -0.77
CA GLU A 683 34.83 -30.16 -1.71
C GLU A 683 35.77 -30.61 -2.83
N CYS A 684 36.40 -29.66 -3.55
CA CYS A 684 37.21 -30.03 -4.71
C CYS A 684 38.74 -30.07 -4.41
N LYS A 685 39.20 -29.52 -3.31
CA LYS A 685 40.61 -29.46 -2.86
C LYS A 685 41.60 -28.84 -3.89
N LYS A 686 41.07 -28.29 -5.02
CA LYS A 686 41.85 -27.72 -6.13
C LYS A 686 41.72 -26.19 -6.26
N GLY A 687 40.68 -25.61 -5.68
CA GLY A 687 40.43 -24.16 -5.71
C GLY A 687 40.39 -23.63 -4.27
N THR A 688 40.45 -22.32 -4.15
CA THR A 688 40.27 -21.57 -2.91
C THR A 688 38.86 -20.96 -2.83
N LEU A 689 38.49 -20.39 -1.69
CA LEU A 689 37.22 -19.69 -1.51
C LEU A 689 37.45 -18.19 -1.71
N ALA A 690 36.70 -17.59 -2.64
CA ALA A 690 36.76 -16.16 -2.95
C ALA A 690 35.44 -15.47 -2.62
N GLU A 691 35.54 -14.22 -2.16
CA GLU A 691 34.39 -13.36 -1.89
C GLU A 691 33.65 -13.01 -3.18
N ARG A 692 32.32 -13.12 -3.18
CA ARG A 692 31.44 -12.73 -4.29
C ARG A 692 30.21 -12.00 -3.79
N LYS A 693 29.70 -11.09 -4.59
CA LYS A 693 28.43 -10.38 -4.32
C LYS A 693 27.31 -11.01 -5.12
N GLY A 694 26.27 -11.49 -4.44
CA GLY A 694 25.07 -12.07 -5.02
C GLY A 694 23.82 -11.28 -4.68
N ARG A 695 22.66 -11.73 -5.19
CA ARG A 695 21.34 -11.10 -4.96
C ARG A 695 20.99 -10.95 -3.47
N PHE A 696 21.55 -11.78 -2.60
CA PHE A 696 21.25 -11.83 -1.17
C PHE A 696 22.42 -11.36 -0.29
N GLY A 697 23.38 -10.63 -0.86
CA GLY A 697 24.55 -10.10 -0.18
C GLY A 697 25.87 -10.81 -0.55
N VAL A 698 26.89 -10.61 0.29
CA VAL A 698 28.21 -11.24 0.11
C VAL A 698 28.14 -12.74 0.48
N PHE A 699 28.82 -13.54 -0.32
CA PHE A 699 29.01 -14.98 -0.07
C PHE A 699 30.39 -15.41 -0.56
N TYR A 700 30.87 -16.55 -0.11
CA TYR A 700 32.20 -17.10 -0.46
C TYR A 700 32.02 -18.39 -1.24
N SER A 701 32.57 -18.46 -2.45
CA SER A 701 32.45 -19.63 -3.31
C SER A 701 33.78 -20.07 -3.88
N CYS A 702 33.86 -21.34 -4.27
CA CYS A 702 35.04 -21.92 -4.86
C CYS A 702 35.47 -21.18 -6.14
N THR A 703 36.77 -20.88 -6.28
CA THR A 703 37.36 -20.26 -7.46
C THR A 703 37.25 -21.16 -8.70
N ASN A 704 37.06 -22.48 -8.50
CA ASN A 704 36.89 -23.46 -9.57
C ASN A 704 35.43 -23.56 -10.09
N TYR A 705 34.58 -22.59 -9.74
CA TYR A 705 33.21 -22.52 -10.30
C TYR A 705 33.27 -22.27 -11.83
N PRO A 706 32.47 -22.92 -12.68
CA PRO A 706 31.27 -23.74 -12.35
C PRO A 706 31.55 -25.24 -12.12
N LYS A 707 32.81 -25.71 -12.24
CA LYS A 707 33.15 -27.13 -12.02
C LYS A 707 32.95 -27.54 -10.56
N CYS A 708 33.19 -26.66 -9.61
CA CYS A 708 32.87 -26.86 -8.20
C CYS A 708 31.85 -25.79 -7.76
N LYS A 709 30.72 -26.24 -7.17
CA LYS A 709 29.61 -25.36 -6.76
C LYS A 709 29.59 -25.04 -5.25
N PHE A 710 30.65 -25.39 -4.53
CA PHE A 710 30.74 -25.15 -3.09
C PHE A 710 30.67 -23.65 -2.78
N ALA A 711 29.78 -23.28 -1.85
CA ALA A 711 29.62 -21.90 -1.40
C ALA A 711 29.13 -21.84 0.06
N ILE A 712 29.59 -20.81 0.80
CA ILE A 712 29.20 -20.53 2.19
C ILE A 712 28.79 -19.06 2.34
N LYS A 713 27.99 -18.74 3.36
CA LYS A 713 27.37 -17.42 3.53
C LYS A 713 28.21 -16.38 4.27
N ALA A 714 29.27 -16.81 4.94
CA ALA A 714 30.14 -15.92 5.70
C ALA A 714 31.60 -16.30 5.44
N LYS A 715 32.53 -15.41 5.80
CA LYS A 715 33.94 -15.57 5.55
C LYS A 715 34.47 -16.86 6.19
N PRO A 716 35.18 -17.71 5.42
CA PRO A 716 35.78 -18.93 5.97
C PRO A 716 36.94 -18.60 6.94
N THR A 717 37.01 -19.31 8.06
CA THR A 717 38.08 -19.11 9.05
C THR A 717 39.30 -20.02 8.83
N GLY A 718 39.21 -20.93 7.86
CA GLY A 718 40.26 -21.92 7.60
C GLY A 718 40.29 -23.11 8.56
N LYS A 719 39.52 -23.07 9.65
CA LYS A 719 39.44 -24.15 10.66
C LYS A 719 38.38 -25.18 10.26
N LEU A 720 38.56 -26.41 10.68
CA LEU A 720 37.58 -27.48 10.57
C LEU A 720 36.74 -27.57 11.85
N CYS A 721 35.47 -27.89 11.70
CA CYS A 721 34.58 -28.09 12.82
C CYS A 721 34.95 -29.36 13.60
N PRO A 722 35.15 -29.31 14.92
CA PRO A 722 35.51 -30.48 15.73
C PRO A 722 34.43 -31.58 15.76
N GLU A 723 33.16 -31.21 15.55
CA GLU A 723 32.03 -32.13 15.58
C GLU A 723 31.78 -32.88 14.26
N CYS A 724 32.04 -32.24 13.11
CA CYS A 724 31.65 -32.79 11.82
C CYS A 724 32.69 -32.58 10.70
N SER A 725 33.89 -32.09 11.03
CA SER A 725 35.01 -31.83 10.10
C SER A 725 34.66 -30.95 8.91
N SER A 726 33.52 -30.23 8.91
CA SER A 726 33.17 -29.25 7.90
C SER A 726 33.88 -27.94 8.18
N LEU A 727 34.04 -27.10 7.15
CA LEU A 727 34.71 -25.79 7.26
C LEU A 727 33.98 -24.87 8.24
N MET A 728 34.73 -24.17 9.10
CA MET A 728 34.19 -23.13 9.97
C MET A 728 34.14 -21.79 9.22
N MET A 729 33.18 -20.94 9.58
CA MET A 729 33.01 -19.61 9.03
C MET A 729 32.73 -18.59 10.13
N GLU A 730 32.97 -17.30 9.86
CA GLU A 730 32.64 -16.21 10.76
C GLU A 730 31.15 -16.24 11.13
N GLY A 731 30.83 -15.89 12.34
CA GLY A 731 29.50 -15.94 12.88
C GLY A 731 28.91 -14.57 13.22
N THR A 732 28.43 -14.43 14.44
CA THR A 732 27.82 -13.20 14.99
C THR A 732 28.57 -12.77 16.26
N LYS A 733 28.26 -11.58 16.80
CA LYS A 733 28.84 -11.14 18.09
C LYS A 733 28.65 -12.14 19.23
N THR A 734 27.57 -12.93 19.20
CA THR A 734 27.25 -13.95 20.23
C THR A 734 27.79 -15.34 19.92
N ILE A 735 28.11 -15.61 18.66
CA ILE A 735 28.73 -16.86 18.19
C ILE A 735 29.81 -16.46 17.18
N PRO A 736 31.03 -16.14 17.62
CA PRO A 736 32.08 -15.59 16.73
C PRO A 736 32.46 -16.51 15.56
N GLU A 737 32.51 -17.81 15.78
CA GLU A 737 32.78 -18.81 14.75
C GLU A 737 31.68 -19.88 14.77
N ARG A 738 31.28 -20.36 13.60
CA ARG A 738 30.24 -21.39 13.46
C ARG A 738 30.51 -22.32 12.28
N CYS A 739 30.01 -23.54 12.38
CA CYS A 739 30.13 -24.53 11.32
C CYS A 739 29.36 -24.10 10.07
N SER A 740 29.91 -24.30 8.87
CA SER A 740 29.24 -24.03 7.59
C SER A 740 28.05 -24.97 7.34
N LYS A 741 28.06 -26.16 7.89
CA LYS A 741 26.98 -27.16 7.77
C LYS A 741 25.85 -26.83 8.75
N LYS A 742 24.69 -26.57 8.23
CA LYS A 742 23.51 -26.08 9.00
C LYS A 742 22.99 -27.12 10.03
N GLU A 743 23.16 -28.39 9.72
CA GLU A 743 22.72 -29.52 10.54
C GLU A 743 23.67 -29.82 11.68
N CYS A 744 24.88 -29.25 11.69
CA CYS A 744 25.86 -29.45 12.73
C CYS A 744 25.52 -28.64 13.99
N LEU A 745 25.76 -29.24 15.15
CA LEU A 745 25.57 -28.62 16.47
C LEU A 745 26.32 -27.29 16.61
N ASN A 746 27.53 -27.21 16.08
CA ASN A 746 28.36 -26.02 16.08
C ASN A 746 27.91 -24.94 15.05
N HIS A 747 26.85 -25.16 14.28
CA HIS A 747 26.26 -24.09 13.45
C HIS A 747 25.48 -23.08 14.29
N ASN A 748 24.79 -23.56 15.35
CA ASN A 748 24.05 -22.71 16.29
C ASN A 748 24.00 -23.40 17.67
N PRO A 749 25.10 -23.31 18.46
CA PRO A 749 25.20 -23.98 19.75
C PRO A 749 24.17 -23.53 20.78
N HIS A 750 23.57 -22.32 20.62
CA HIS A 750 22.50 -21.87 21.52
C HIS A 750 21.18 -22.64 21.37
N LYS A 751 21.02 -23.44 20.31
CA LYS A 751 19.83 -24.30 20.17
C LYS A 751 19.84 -25.50 21.15
N LEU A 752 21.00 -25.84 21.71
CA LEU A 752 21.16 -26.93 22.65
C LEU A 752 20.83 -26.58 24.11
N LEU A 753 20.85 -25.27 24.45
CA LEU A 753 20.54 -24.81 25.81
C LEU A 753 19.02 -24.63 26.06
N LYS A 754 18.16 -25.04 25.11
CA LYS A 754 16.70 -25.03 25.22
C LYS A 754 16.11 -26.42 24.97
N LYS A 755 16.64 -27.42 25.65
CA LYS A 755 15.95 -28.70 25.94
C LYS A 755 15.65 -28.78 27.42
#